data_df98dbaa7f9b271013eb0959ec8e48ff
#
_entry.id   df98dbaa7f9b271013eb0959ec8e48ff
#
_cell.length_a   1.000
_cell.length_b   1.000
_cell.length_c   1.000
_cell.angle_alpha   90.00
_cell.angle_beta   90.00
_cell.angle_gamma   90.00
#
_symmetry.space_group_name_H-M   'P 1'
#
loop_
_entity.id
_entity.type
_entity.pdbx_description
1 polymer ?
#
loop_
_entity_poly.entity_id
_entity_poly.type
_entity_poly.pdbx_seq_one_letter_code
_entity_poly.pdbx_strand_id
1 'polypeptide(L)'
;EHEDLSDFEYVFCWLGNTDLLLSIIKLIEDKMNLDHDIEEGGVQQIILVEDNIRFYSSVLPELYKFVLQQSMEFATEALNEHQRTLRMRGRPKIVLARTYEEAIDLYDRHPNNVLGVITDARYPRGGVVDPQAGVHLLAELRKRDPFLPLILESAESENALQAKAYNADFIDKNSKKMAVDLREVVKQRFGFGDFIFRDPQTHQEVMRAHNLKEMQSAILSVPAESLLYHITRNHVSRWLRSRAMFPAAEFVKQLSWQELQDIDAHRRAIFEAIVDYRRMKNRGVVAVFRRDRFDRYSNFARIGEGSLGGKGRGLAFIDNIVKHHPELNQFDNATVMIPKTVVLCTDLFEEFMDHNNLYQLALSDADDAVILDAFRRATLPASLEGDILTFIEATSSPIAVRSSSLLEDSHYQPFAGIYNTYMVPLLDNRHRMLSMLCDAIKGVYASVFFKDSKAYMQATRNVIDQEKMAVILQEVVGRQYGDRYYPSMSGVGRSLNYYPIGDERAEEGIVSLALGLGKYIVDGGQTLRICPHHPGKVLQMSDTEMALRETQTRFYALDLKNMGENFSVDDAFNLLKLSVREADKDGALQYLASTYNPTDQVIYPGVYPDGRKIISFVGVLEHDVVPLPHLLREVLRLGQEAMRRPVEIEFAVEIDAATRSCVFYMLQIRPMVDVKSDVHINLSEIRPETILLQSNNALGHGQMDDITDVVYVKTDGYNAGNNPLIAEEISRINAKFLDRGEHY
;
A
#
# COMPACT_ATOMS: atom_id res chain seq x y z
N GLU A 1 -17.78 31.10 54.90
CA GLU A 1 -18.76 31.51 53.88
C GLU A 1 -18.73 30.37 52.84
N HIS A 2 -19.83 29.54 52.87
CA HIS A 2 -20.01 28.54 51.81
C HIS A 2 -20.60 29.32 50.63
N GLU A 3 -19.80 29.66 49.66
CA GLU A 3 -20.27 30.10 48.36
C GLU A 3 -21.03 28.93 47.72
N ASP A 4 -22.23 29.16 47.25
CA ASP A 4 -22.99 28.18 46.48
C ASP A 4 -22.33 28.04 45.11
N LEU A 5 -21.65 26.91 44.90
CA LEU A 5 -20.91 26.58 43.67
C LEU A 5 -21.75 25.71 42.74
N SER A 6 -23.07 25.56 42.99
CA SER A 6 -23.97 24.70 42.23
C SER A 6 -24.15 25.12 40.77
N ASP A 7 -23.93 26.41 40.46
CA ASP A 7 -24.04 26.95 39.09
C ASP A 7 -22.83 26.66 38.19
N PHE A 8 -21.74 26.15 38.80
CA PHE A 8 -20.51 25.83 38.06
C PHE A 8 -20.42 24.34 37.79
N GLU A 9 -20.13 24.01 36.53
CA GLU A 9 -19.97 22.62 36.12
C GLU A 9 -18.72 21.97 36.76
N TYR A 10 -17.60 22.69 36.75
CA TYR A 10 -16.35 22.31 37.44
C TYR A 10 -15.73 23.50 38.16
N VAL A 11 -15.16 23.24 39.34
CA VAL A 11 -14.39 24.19 40.12
C VAL A 11 -13.00 23.62 40.34
N PHE A 12 -11.96 24.39 40.14
CA PHE A 12 -10.57 23.94 40.31
C PHE A 12 -9.82 24.78 41.32
N CYS A 13 -8.93 24.12 42.08
CA CYS A 13 -8.03 24.77 42.99
C CYS A 13 -6.70 25.03 42.31
N TRP A 14 -6.27 26.31 42.26
CA TRP A 14 -4.97 26.67 41.73
C TRP A 14 -3.87 26.28 42.72
N LEU A 15 -3.02 25.32 42.35
CA LEU A 15 -1.93 24.77 43.16
C LEU A 15 -0.54 25.23 42.67
N GLY A 16 -0.48 26.28 41.85
CA GLY A 16 0.77 26.78 41.26
C GLY A 16 1.30 25.99 40.07
N ASN A 17 0.52 25.05 39.55
CA ASN A 17 0.89 24.21 38.40
C ASN A 17 0.15 24.66 37.11
N THR A 18 0.90 25.11 36.11
CA THR A 18 0.35 25.55 34.81
C THR A 18 -0.26 24.41 33.99
N ASP A 19 0.15 23.17 34.23
CA ASP A 19 -0.43 21.99 33.59
C ASP A 19 -1.92 21.81 33.91
N LEU A 20 -2.40 22.43 35.00
CA LEU A 20 -3.81 22.44 35.37
C LEU A 20 -4.66 23.11 34.27
N LEU A 21 -4.18 24.21 33.66
CA LEU A 21 -4.93 24.88 32.58
C LEU A 21 -5.13 23.97 31.37
N LEU A 22 -4.10 23.21 30.97
CA LEU A 22 -4.20 22.21 29.93
C LEU A 22 -5.23 21.14 30.30
N SER A 23 -5.21 20.69 31.56
CA SER A 23 -6.09 19.65 32.06
C SER A 23 -7.56 20.10 32.07
N ILE A 24 -7.83 21.37 32.43
CA ILE A 24 -9.19 21.94 32.38
C ILE A 24 -9.72 21.94 30.93
N ILE A 25 -8.90 22.44 29.99
CA ILE A 25 -9.29 22.48 28.57
C ILE A 25 -9.56 21.07 28.06
N LYS A 26 -8.69 20.12 28.37
CA LYS A 26 -8.83 18.74 27.92
C LYS A 26 -9.99 18.00 28.58
N LEU A 27 -10.31 18.27 29.83
CA LEU A 27 -11.46 17.67 30.50
C LEU A 27 -12.80 18.14 29.87
N ILE A 28 -12.89 19.42 29.56
CA ILE A 28 -14.06 19.99 28.88
C ILE A 28 -14.17 19.42 27.47
N GLU A 29 -13.07 19.41 26.71
CA GLU A 29 -13.00 18.83 25.37
C GLU A 29 -13.42 17.35 25.38
N ASP A 30 -12.88 16.57 26.33
CA ASP A 30 -13.18 15.14 26.47
C ASP A 30 -14.67 14.90 26.78
N LYS A 31 -15.23 15.69 27.69
CA LYS A 31 -16.66 15.59 28.02
C LYS A 31 -17.57 15.95 26.84
N MET A 32 -17.26 17.03 26.11
CA MET A 32 -18.07 17.49 24.99
C MET A 32 -18.07 16.53 23.79
N ASN A 33 -16.96 15.83 23.56
CA ASN A 33 -16.78 14.96 22.40
C ASN A 33 -16.88 13.46 22.74
N LEU A 34 -17.14 13.08 23.99
CA LEU A 34 -17.08 11.70 24.46
C LEU A 34 -17.92 10.76 23.60
N ASP A 35 -19.22 11.02 23.52
CA ASP A 35 -20.17 10.14 22.86
C ASP A 35 -19.86 10.03 21.36
N HIS A 36 -19.61 11.16 20.70
CA HIS A 36 -19.22 11.20 19.28
C HIS A 36 -17.93 10.43 19.00
N ASP A 37 -16.86 10.67 19.78
CA ASP A 37 -15.58 10.02 19.56
C ASP A 37 -15.61 8.51 19.87
N ILE A 38 -16.50 8.08 20.77
CA ILE A 38 -16.72 6.67 21.04
C ILE A 38 -17.52 6.01 19.90
N GLU A 39 -18.61 6.61 19.48
CA GLU A 39 -19.49 6.04 18.44
C GLU A 39 -18.83 5.98 17.09
N GLU A 40 -18.17 7.06 16.66
CA GLU A 40 -17.50 7.14 15.36
C GLU A 40 -16.10 6.49 15.34
N GLY A 41 -15.36 6.60 16.44
CA GLY A 41 -13.92 6.21 16.49
C GLY A 41 -13.61 5.02 17.37
N GLY A 42 -14.53 4.52 18.18
CA GLY A 42 -14.27 3.46 19.16
C GLY A 42 -13.33 3.88 20.29
N VAL A 43 -13.17 5.19 20.51
CA VAL A 43 -12.25 5.75 21.50
C VAL A 43 -12.56 5.23 22.89
N GLN A 44 -11.55 5.05 23.73
CA GLN A 44 -11.70 4.54 25.09
C GLN A 44 -11.80 5.67 26.10
N GLN A 45 -12.50 5.44 27.22
CA GLN A 45 -12.57 6.37 28.35
C GLN A 45 -11.92 5.80 29.61
N ILE A 46 -11.37 6.70 30.43
CA ILE A 46 -10.91 6.47 31.81
C ILE A 46 -11.84 7.27 32.71
N ILE A 47 -12.53 6.60 33.61
CA ILE A 47 -13.43 7.25 34.56
C ILE A 47 -12.68 7.53 35.85
N LEU A 48 -12.57 8.81 36.22
CA LEU A 48 -12.04 9.27 37.51
C LEU A 48 -13.21 9.69 38.38
N VAL A 49 -13.32 9.08 39.58
CA VAL A 49 -14.38 9.39 40.55
C VAL A 49 -13.79 10.07 41.78
N GLU A 50 -14.02 11.36 41.90
CA GLU A 50 -13.45 12.20 42.97
C GLU A 50 -14.28 13.46 43.15
N ASP A 51 -14.78 13.72 44.35
CA ASP A 51 -15.59 14.89 44.69
C ASP A 51 -14.75 16.05 45.31
N ASN A 52 -13.56 15.74 45.80
CA ASN A 52 -12.70 16.72 46.43
C ASN A 52 -11.95 17.57 45.40
N ILE A 53 -12.33 18.87 45.32
CA ILE A 53 -11.79 19.85 44.37
C ILE A 53 -10.26 19.89 44.38
N ARG A 54 -9.66 19.87 45.54
CA ARG A 54 -8.20 19.96 45.68
C ARG A 54 -7.50 18.71 45.16
N PHE A 55 -8.15 17.54 45.33
CA PHE A 55 -7.60 16.25 44.93
C PHE A 55 -7.64 16.10 43.41
N TYR A 56 -8.82 16.23 42.77
CA TYR A 56 -8.86 16.08 41.31
C TYR A 56 -8.07 17.20 40.59
N SER A 57 -7.95 18.43 41.19
CA SER A 57 -7.10 19.48 40.64
C SER A 57 -5.60 19.11 40.65
N SER A 58 -5.18 18.20 41.52
CA SER A 58 -3.79 17.70 41.56
C SER A 58 -3.56 16.45 40.70
N VAL A 59 -4.56 15.57 40.57
CA VAL A 59 -4.44 14.27 39.86
C VAL A 59 -4.63 14.42 38.34
N LEU A 60 -5.59 15.25 37.92
CA LEU A 60 -5.87 15.43 36.49
C LEU A 60 -4.66 15.87 35.65
N PRO A 61 -3.84 16.84 36.08
CA PRO A 61 -2.62 17.22 35.35
C PRO A 61 -1.66 16.04 35.12
N GLU A 62 -1.47 15.21 36.12
CA GLU A 62 -0.59 14.06 36.04
C GLU A 62 -1.16 12.97 35.12
N LEU A 63 -2.47 12.69 35.17
CA LEU A 63 -3.15 11.76 34.28
C LEU A 63 -3.13 12.23 32.83
N TYR A 64 -3.47 13.49 32.57
CA TYR A 64 -3.43 14.04 31.21
C TYR A 64 -2.03 14.04 30.64
N LYS A 65 -1.04 14.46 31.42
CA LYS A 65 0.37 14.44 31.01
C LYS A 65 0.80 13.02 30.64
N PHE A 66 0.45 12.04 31.47
CA PHE A 66 0.76 10.64 31.23
C PHE A 66 0.06 10.11 29.96
N VAL A 67 -1.26 10.30 29.82
CA VAL A 67 -2.03 9.80 28.67
C VAL A 67 -1.55 10.46 27.37
N LEU A 68 -1.27 11.75 27.37
CA LEU A 68 -0.72 12.48 26.23
C LEU A 68 0.67 11.95 25.86
N GLN A 69 1.55 11.74 26.84
CA GLN A 69 2.88 11.18 26.60
C GLN A 69 2.80 9.77 26.01
N GLN A 70 1.97 8.88 26.57
CA GLN A 70 1.80 7.53 26.02
C GLN A 70 1.19 7.55 24.61
N SER A 71 0.24 8.43 24.36
CA SER A 71 -0.34 8.61 23.01
C SER A 71 0.70 9.13 22.02
N MET A 72 1.62 10.01 22.47
CA MET A 72 2.75 10.44 21.64
C MET A 72 3.75 9.31 21.36
N GLU A 73 4.05 8.47 22.36
CA GLU A 73 4.90 7.28 22.18
C GLU A 73 4.26 6.32 21.15
N PHE A 74 2.96 6.03 21.27
CA PHE A 74 2.25 5.21 20.29
C PHE A 74 2.11 5.90 18.93
N ALA A 75 2.02 7.23 18.89
CA ALA A 75 2.02 7.99 17.65
C ALA A 75 3.36 7.90 16.90
N THR A 76 4.48 7.63 17.60
CA THR A 76 5.74 7.31 16.92
C THR A 76 5.68 5.99 16.15
N GLU A 77 4.72 5.10 16.46
CA GLU A 77 4.43 3.90 15.67
C GLU A 77 3.57 4.18 14.43
N ALA A 78 3.11 5.41 14.23
CA ALA A 78 2.39 5.79 13.02
C ALA A 78 3.31 5.81 11.81
N LEU A 79 2.75 5.44 10.66
CA LEU A 79 3.49 5.28 9.42
C LEU A 79 3.83 6.64 8.77
N ASN A 80 3.03 7.68 9.05
CA ASN A 80 3.22 9.04 8.56
C ASN A 80 2.58 10.09 9.50
N GLU A 81 2.79 11.38 9.21
CA GLU A 81 2.27 12.52 9.98
C GLU A 81 0.73 12.52 10.08
N HIS A 82 0.03 12.16 9.03
CA HIS A 82 -1.44 12.09 9.04
C HIS A 82 -1.95 11.03 10.02
N GLN A 83 -1.40 9.83 9.96
CA GLN A 83 -1.73 8.77 10.93
C GLN A 83 -1.33 9.11 12.35
N ARG A 84 -0.21 9.82 12.51
CA ARG A 84 0.20 10.35 13.81
C ARG A 84 -0.86 11.28 14.42
N THR A 85 -1.38 12.20 13.61
CA THR A 85 -2.47 13.10 14.03
C THR A 85 -3.74 12.33 14.38
N LEU A 86 -4.13 11.33 13.59
CA LEU A 86 -5.30 10.49 13.87
C LEU A 86 -5.15 9.69 15.18
N ARG A 87 -3.98 9.12 15.44
CA ARG A 87 -3.71 8.42 16.71
C ARG A 87 -3.77 9.35 17.93
N MET A 88 -3.28 10.57 17.78
CA MET A 88 -3.38 11.58 18.84
C MET A 88 -4.84 11.97 19.14
N ARG A 89 -5.72 11.99 18.14
CA ARG A 89 -7.17 12.20 18.32
C ARG A 89 -7.86 11.00 18.97
N GLY A 90 -7.41 9.77 18.67
CA GLY A 90 -7.90 8.53 19.25
C GLY A 90 -7.37 8.20 20.65
N ARG A 91 -6.74 9.15 21.36
CA ARG A 91 -6.29 8.97 22.73
C ARG A 91 -7.46 8.66 23.66
N PRO A 92 -7.26 7.86 24.71
CA PRO A 92 -8.29 7.68 25.73
C PRO A 92 -8.73 9.02 26.36
N LYS A 93 -10.04 9.17 26.52
CA LYS A 93 -10.66 10.33 27.16
C LYS A 93 -10.64 10.16 28.66
N ILE A 94 -10.45 11.24 29.41
CA ILE A 94 -10.57 11.24 30.86
C ILE A 94 -11.86 11.95 31.23
N VAL A 95 -12.74 11.28 31.95
CA VAL A 95 -14.01 11.83 32.41
C VAL A 95 -14.07 11.83 33.93
N LEU A 96 -14.52 12.94 34.51
CA LEU A 96 -14.62 13.15 35.94
C LEU A 96 -16.07 12.97 36.40
N ALA A 97 -16.29 12.03 37.33
CA ALA A 97 -17.52 11.88 38.09
C ALA A 97 -17.28 12.37 39.54
N ARG A 98 -18.28 12.99 40.12
CA ARG A 98 -18.23 13.50 41.50
C ARG A 98 -19.15 12.73 42.45
N THR A 99 -20.01 11.89 41.90
CA THR A 99 -20.96 11.07 42.63
C THR A 99 -20.95 9.63 42.12
N TYR A 100 -21.51 8.73 42.92
CA TYR A 100 -21.70 7.33 42.55
C TYR A 100 -22.57 7.19 41.29
N GLU A 101 -23.64 7.97 41.22
CA GLU A 101 -24.62 7.95 40.15
C GLU A 101 -24.01 8.42 38.82
N GLU A 102 -23.21 9.51 38.87
CA GLU A 102 -22.49 9.99 37.69
C GLU A 102 -21.48 8.92 37.19
N ALA A 103 -20.78 8.24 38.08
CA ALA A 103 -19.82 7.19 37.69
C ALA A 103 -20.53 6.00 37.02
N ILE A 104 -21.67 5.58 37.54
CA ILE A 104 -22.48 4.51 36.95
C ILE A 104 -23.06 4.93 35.61
N ASP A 105 -23.59 6.16 35.49
CA ASP A 105 -24.13 6.69 34.24
C ASP A 105 -23.06 6.73 33.13
N LEU A 106 -21.86 7.24 33.44
CA LEU A 106 -20.72 7.23 32.51
C LEU A 106 -20.32 5.84 32.06
N TYR A 107 -20.35 4.86 32.97
CA TYR A 107 -20.08 3.46 32.62
C TYR A 107 -21.19 2.87 31.75
N ASP A 108 -22.47 3.09 32.10
CA ASP A 108 -23.61 2.46 31.43
C ASP A 108 -23.84 2.98 30.02
N ARG A 109 -23.47 4.22 29.73
CA ARG A 109 -23.52 4.77 28.36
C ARG A 109 -22.61 4.01 27.39
N HIS A 110 -21.39 3.66 27.79
CA HIS A 110 -20.41 3.01 26.92
C HIS A 110 -19.60 1.91 27.65
N PRO A 111 -20.23 0.83 28.10
CA PRO A 111 -19.59 -0.17 28.96
C PRO A 111 -18.43 -0.91 28.28
N ASN A 112 -18.47 -1.03 26.96
CA ASN A 112 -17.41 -1.68 26.18
C ASN A 112 -16.19 -0.78 25.92
N ASN A 113 -16.30 0.52 26.18
CA ASN A 113 -15.26 1.49 25.91
C ASN A 113 -14.58 2.06 27.17
N VAL A 114 -14.78 1.42 28.31
CA VAL A 114 -14.10 1.78 29.57
C VAL A 114 -12.76 1.05 29.66
N LEU A 115 -11.65 1.80 29.65
CA LEU A 115 -10.31 1.27 29.81
C LEU A 115 -9.99 0.90 31.26
N GLY A 116 -10.51 1.70 32.17
CA GLY A 116 -10.43 1.48 33.62
C GLY A 116 -11.09 2.58 34.44
N VAL A 117 -11.30 2.32 35.70
CA VAL A 117 -11.91 3.26 36.66
C VAL A 117 -10.96 3.50 37.83
N ILE A 118 -10.75 4.77 38.13
CA ILE A 118 -9.99 5.24 39.29
C ILE A 118 -11.02 5.90 40.21
N THR A 119 -11.17 5.43 41.43
CA THR A 119 -12.18 5.93 42.36
C THR A 119 -11.60 6.27 43.73
N ASP A 120 -12.03 7.40 44.29
CA ASP A 120 -11.86 7.63 45.74
C ASP A 120 -12.72 6.63 46.53
N ALA A 121 -12.43 6.47 47.79
CA ALA A 121 -13.23 5.65 48.70
C ALA A 121 -14.51 6.37 49.18
N ARG A 122 -14.46 7.72 49.32
CA ARG A 122 -15.48 8.51 49.96
C ARG A 122 -15.99 9.65 49.09
N TYR A 123 -17.26 9.59 48.66
CA TYR A 123 -17.95 10.65 47.93
C TYR A 123 -19.49 10.46 48.02
N PRO A 124 -20.30 11.39 47.52
CA PRO A 124 -21.75 11.31 47.60
C PRO A 124 -22.36 10.09 46.87
N ARG A 125 -23.28 9.42 47.54
CA ARG A 125 -24.13 8.36 47.00
C ARG A 125 -25.57 8.57 47.52
N GLY A 126 -26.54 8.61 46.62
CA GLY A 126 -27.93 8.96 46.99
C GLY A 126 -28.07 10.36 47.61
N GLY A 127 -27.22 11.31 47.24
CA GLY A 127 -27.19 12.68 47.75
C GLY A 127 -26.55 12.86 49.12
N VAL A 128 -25.96 11.80 49.72
CA VAL A 128 -25.29 11.84 51.03
C VAL A 128 -23.86 11.29 50.86
N VAL A 129 -22.90 11.90 51.55
CA VAL A 129 -21.50 11.42 51.56
C VAL A 129 -21.41 10.04 52.20
N ASP A 130 -21.05 9.03 51.40
CA ASP A 130 -20.86 7.65 51.85
C ASP A 130 -19.36 7.34 51.97
N PRO A 131 -18.85 7.01 53.16
CA PRO A 131 -17.44 6.66 53.36
C PRO A 131 -16.94 5.46 52.58
N GLN A 132 -17.87 4.63 52.09
CA GLN A 132 -17.58 3.41 51.34
C GLN A 132 -18.13 3.44 49.89
N ALA A 133 -18.48 4.60 49.37
CA ALA A 133 -19.03 4.75 48.03
C ALA A 133 -18.16 4.10 46.97
N GLY A 134 -16.82 4.30 47.06
CA GLY A 134 -15.86 3.67 46.14
C GLY A 134 -15.85 2.14 46.22
N VAL A 135 -15.94 1.58 47.43
CA VAL A 135 -16.01 0.13 47.59
C VAL A 135 -17.31 -0.44 47.02
N HIS A 136 -18.42 0.26 47.21
CA HIS A 136 -19.70 -0.11 46.60
C HIS A 136 -19.62 -0.04 45.05
N LEU A 137 -18.94 0.99 44.51
CA LEU A 137 -18.70 1.11 43.07
C LEU A 137 -17.85 -0.07 42.54
N LEU A 138 -16.75 -0.42 43.25
CA LEU A 138 -15.92 -1.58 42.88
C LEU A 138 -16.75 -2.87 42.84
N ALA A 139 -17.60 -3.08 43.85
CA ALA A 139 -18.45 -4.27 43.95
C ALA A 139 -19.45 -4.32 42.76
N GLU A 140 -20.06 -3.21 42.39
CA GLU A 140 -21.02 -3.16 41.31
C GLU A 140 -20.37 -3.34 39.94
N LEU A 141 -19.26 -2.63 39.67
CA LEU A 141 -18.54 -2.74 38.41
C LEU A 141 -17.92 -4.13 38.22
N ARG A 142 -17.46 -4.77 39.29
CA ARG A 142 -16.89 -6.13 39.24
C ARG A 142 -17.93 -7.20 38.90
N LYS A 143 -19.19 -6.98 39.25
CA LYS A 143 -20.30 -7.85 38.82
C LYS A 143 -20.59 -7.72 37.33
N ARG A 144 -20.47 -6.50 36.79
CA ARG A 144 -20.74 -6.19 35.38
C ARG A 144 -19.60 -6.61 34.45
N ASP A 145 -18.35 -6.31 34.84
CA ASP A 145 -17.15 -6.74 34.14
C ASP A 145 -16.12 -7.33 35.14
N PRO A 146 -15.98 -8.67 35.15
CA PRO A 146 -15.05 -9.37 36.05
C PRO A 146 -13.58 -8.96 35.87
N PHE A 147 -13.21 -8.40 34.72
CA PHE A 147 -11.83 -8.10 34.36
C PHE A 147 -11.54 -6.61 34.16
N LEU A 148 -12.50 -5.74 34.40
CA LEU A 148 -12.29 -4.28 34.33
C LEU A 148 -11.18 -3.85 35.28
N PRO A 149 -10.17 -3.09 34.85
CA PRO A 149 -9.18 -2.50 35.75
C PRO A 149 -9.83 -1.50 36.68
N LEU A 150 -9.64 -1.69 37.97
CA LEU A 150 -10.18 -0.86 39.03
C LEU A 150 -9.05 -0.42 39.95
N ILE A 151 -9.01 0.87 40.29
CA ILE A 151 -8.04 1.45 41.21
C ILE A 151 -8.84 2.18 42.31
N LEU A 152 -8.56 1.85 43.57
CA LEU A 152 -9.10 2.55 44.73
C LEU A 152 -8.05 3.45 45.34
N GLU A 153 -8.37 4.75 45.40
CA GLU A 153 -7.55 5.74 46.11
C GLU A 153 -8.14 6.01 47.48
N SER A 154 -7.36 5.95 48.53
CA SER A 154 -7.80 6.28 49.88
C SER A 154 -6.69 6.75 50.78
N ALA A 155 -7.02 7.61 51.75
CA ALA A 155 -6.14 7.98 52.85
C ALA A 155 -6.14 6.93 53.97
N GLU A 156 -7.12 6.02 53.98
CA GLU A 156 -7.31 4.97 54.99
C GLU A 156 -6.72 3.65 54.49
N SER A 157 -5.65 3.16 55.13
CA SER A 157 -4.96 1.93 54.72
C SER A 157 -5.80 0.68 54.84
N GLU A 158 -6.85 0.67 55.65
CA GLU A 158 -7.81 -0.42 55.78
C GLU A 158 -8.54 -0.75 54.50
N ASN A 159 -8.76 0.25 53.65
CA ASN A 159 -9.41 0.11 52.34
C ASN A 159 -8.56 -0.71 51.34
N ALA A 160 -7.27 -0.92 51.62
CA ALA A 160 -6.43 -1.82 50.81
C ALA A 160 -6.92 -3.29 50.83
N LEU A 161 -7.44 -3.75 51.96
CA LEU A 161 -8.02 -5.11 52.04
C LEU A 161 -9.31 -5.23 51.25
N GLN A 162 -10.12 -4.16 51.26
CA GLN A 162 -11.36 -4.09 50.48
C GLN A 162 -11.09 -4.02 48.98
N ALA A 163 -10.12 -3.18 48.55
CA ALA A 163 -9.68 -3.15 47.16
C ALA A 163 -9.26 -4.54 46.67
N LYS A 164 -8.44 -5.25 47.47
CA LYS A 164 -7.99 -6.61 47.14
C LYS A 164 -9.13 -7.59 47.00
N ALA A 165 -10.17 -7.49 47.83
CA ALA A 165 -11.35 -8.36 47.76
C ALA A 165 -12.09 -8.27 46.44
N TYR A 166 -12.05 -7.10 45.79
CA TYR A 166 -12.64 -6.88 44.44
C TYR A 166 -11.62 -6.92 43.32
N ASN A 167 -10.41 -7.43 43.55
CA ASN A 167 -9.33 -7.46 42.58
C ASN A 167 -9.05 -6.06 41.97
N ALA A 168 -9.03 -5.03 42.83
CA ALA A 168 -8.67 -3.66 42.50
C ALA A 168 -7.28 -3.34 43.07
N ASP A 169 -6.54 -2.48 42.37
CA ASP A 169 -5.27 -1.93 42.88
C ASP A 169 -5.57 -0.82 43.90
N PHE A 170 -4.70 -0.66 44.88
CA PHE A 170 -4.86 0.33 45.95
C PHE A 170 -3.75 1.40 45.87
N ILE A 171 -4.14 2.66 45.96
CA ILE A 171 -3.23 3.82 46.03
C ILE A 171 -3.46 4.56 47.32
N ASP A 172 -2.40 4.71 48.10
CA ASP A 172 -2.42 5.50 49.33
C ASP A 172 -2.28 7.01 49.04
N LYS A 173 -3.36 7.77 49.28
CA LYS A 173 -3.41 9.22 49.11
C LYS A 173 -2.40 10.00 49.97
N ASN A 174 -1.94 9.41 51.10
CA ASN A 174 -0.96 10.00 51.97
C ASN A 174 0.50 9.75 51.51
N SER A 175 0.69 8.89 50.49
CA SER A 175 2.01 8.57 49.98
C SER A 175 2.63 9.79 49.27
N LYS A 176 3.89 10.13 49.59
CA LYS A 176 4.66 11.13 48.85
C LYS A 176 4.93 10.74 47.40
N LYS A 177 4.71 9.45 47.05
CA LYS A 177 4.90 8.90 45.71
C LYS A 177 3.59 8.62 45.00
N MET A 178 2.46 9.07 45.56
CA MET A 178 1.10 8.77 45.04
C MET A 178 0.99 8.94 43.50
N ALA A 179 1.44 10.08 42.97
CA ALA A 179 1.38 10.35 41.54
C ALA A 179 2.26 9.40 40.71
N VAL A 180 3.38 8.94 41.24
CA VAL A 180 4.27 7.96 40.58
C VAL A 180 3.62 6.59 40.62
N ASP A 181 3.10 6.20 41.79
CA ASP A 181 2.44 4.89 41.96
C ASP A 181 1.19 4.78 41.09
N LEU A 182 0.34 5.83 41.07
CA LEU A 182 -0.82 5.90 40.18
C LEU A 182 -0.43 5.76 38.71
N ARG A 183 0.57 6.49 38.25
CA ARG A 183 1.05 6.44 36.87
C ARG A 183 1.54 5.04 36.51
N GLU A 184 2.29 4.38 37.38
CA GLU A 184 2.81 3.05 37.13
C GLU A 184 1.67 2.02 37.09
N VAL A 185 0.70 2.08 38.01
CA VAL A 185 -0.48 1.18 38.00
C VAL A 185 -1.33 1.40 36.73
N VAL A 186 -1.62 2.65 36.37
CA VAL A 186 -2.35 2.99 35.14
C VAL A 186 -1.60 2.45 33.91
N LYS A 187 -0.27 2.64 33.85
CA LYS A 187 0.57 2.16 32.76
C LYS A 187 0.42 0.64 32.56
N GLN A 188 0.50 -0.11 33.66
CA GLN A 188 0.46 -1.58 33.62
C GLN A 188 -0.95 -2.12 33.44
N ARG A 189 -1.93 -1.61 34.19
CA ARG A 189 -3.30 -2.17 34.22
C ARG A 189 -4.17 -1.73 33.06
N PHE A 190 -4.00 -0.51 32.58
CA PHE A 190 -4.79 0.02 31.46
C PHE A 190 -4.16 -0.31 30.09
N GLY A 191 -3.04 -1.03 30.08
CA GLY A 191 -2.42 -1.57 28.86
C GLY A 191 -1.51 -0.61 28.10
N PHE A 192 -1.07 0.48 28.69
CA PHE A 192 -0.16 1.44 28.02
C PHE A 192 1.29 0.95 27.93
N GLY A 193 1.72 0.10 28.88
CA GLY A 193 3.08 -0.45 28.88
C GLY A 193 3.30 -1.59 27.91
N ASP A 194 4.49 -2.21 27.98
CA ASP A 194 4.80 -3.45 27.29
C ASP A 194 3.77 -4.52 27.66
N PHE A 195 3.49 -5.41 26.71
CA PHE A 195 2.70 -6.60 27.01
C PHE A 195 3.61 -7.67 27.59
N ILE A 196 3.33 -8.06 28.84
CA ILE A 196 4.10 -9.09 29.55
C ILE A 196 3.25 -10.36 29.62
N PHE A 197 3.64 -11.36 28.86
CA PHE A 197 3.09 -12.71 29.01
C PHE A 197 3.61 -13.34 30.30
N ARG A 198 2.71 -13.87 31.11
CA ARG A 198 3.02 -14.46 32.42
C ARG A 198 2.57 -15.89 32.48
N ASP A 199 3.32 -16.68 33.20
CA ASP A 199 2.88 -18.00 33.60
C ASP A 199 1.66 -17.90 34.55
N PRO A 200 0.56 -18.65 34.30
CA PRO A 200 -0.68 -18.49 35.08
C PRO A 200 -0.57 -18.96 36.52
N GLN A 201 0.41 -19.80 36.85
CA GLN A 201 0.59 -20.38 38.21
C GLN A 201 1.61 -19.56 39.00
N THR A 202 2.76 -19.28 38.43
CA THR A 202 3.87 -18.60 39.10
C THR A 202 3.84 -17.08 38.97
N HIS A 203 3.04 -16.56 38.04
CA HIS A 203 2.98 -15.16 37.62
C HIS A 203 4.32 -14.58 37.14
N GLN A 204 5.32 -15.41 36.91
CA GLN A 204 6.60 -14.98 36.36
C GLN A 204 6.47 -14.59 34.88
N GLU A 205 7.31 -13.67 34.47
CA GLU A 205 7.40 -13.25 33.05
C GLU A 205 7.93 -14.41 32.21
N VAL A 206 7.19 -14.73 31.14
CA VAL A 206 7.54 -15.78 30.17
C VAL A 206 8.07 -15.12 28.88
N MET A 207 7.42 -14.04 28.48
CA MET A 207 7.74 -13.32 27.25
C MET A 207 7.23 -11.88 27.34
N ARG A 208 7.85 -10.98 26.57
CA ARG A 208 7.48 -9.57 26.52
C ARG A 208 7.34 -9.10 25.06
N ALA A 209 6.38 -8.24 24.82
CA ALA A 209 6.20 -7.57 23.54
C ALA A 209 6.11 -6.05 23.75
N HIS A 210 7.02 -5.31 23.13
CA HIS A 210 7.10 -3.84 23.23
C HIS A 210 6.20 -3.14 22.18
N ASN A 211 6.02 -3.78 21.04
CA ASN A 211 5.29 -3.23 19.89
C ASN A 211 4.44 -4.32 19.22
N LEU A 212 3.67 -3.89 18.20
CA LEU A 212 2.75 -4.79 17.50
C LEU A 212 3.46 -5.91 16.72
N LYS A 213 4.63 -5.64 16.14
CA LYS A 213 5.43 -6.65 15.42
C LYS A 213 5.89 -7.74 16.36
N GLU A 214 6.38 -7.38 17.56
CA GLU A 214 6.77 -8.34 18.60
C GLU A 214 5.57 -9.10 19.17
N MET A 215 4.43 -8.42 19.42
CA MET A 215 3.19 -9.06 19.83
C MET A 215 2.74 -10.13 18.83
N GLN A 216 2.79 -9.81 17.53
CA GLN A 216 2.43 -10.73 16.46
C GLN A 216 3.32 -11.99 16.48
N SER A 217 4.62 -11.83 16.70
CA SER A 217 5.55 -12.95 16.81
C SER A 217 5.36 -13.74 18.11
N ALA A 218 5.14 -13.03 19.22
CA ALA A 218 4.94 -13.62 20.54
C ALA A 218 3.69 -14.52 20.59
N ILE A 219 2.58 -14.12 19.98
CA ILE A 219 1.34 -14.92 19.95
C ILE A 219 1.57 -16.32 19.35
N LEU A 220 2.46 -16.45 18.37
CA LEU A 220 2.76 -17.74 17.75
C LEU A 220 3.67 -18.63 18.60
N SER A 221 4.49 -18.05 19.48
CA SER A 221 5.56 -18.77 20.19
C SER A 221 5.38 -18.88 21.69
N VAL A 222 4.56 -18.03 22.33
CA VAL A 222 4.34 -18.07 23.78
C VAL A 222 3.66 -19.38 24.21
N PRO A 223 3.95 -19.94 25.41
CA PRO A 223 3.25 -21.13 25.93
C PRO A 223 1.72 -20.97 25.89
N ALA A 224 1.02 -22.06 25.52
CA ALA A 224 -0.43 -22.07 25.35
C ALA A 224 -1.19 -21.60 26.59
N GLU A 225 -0.76 -22.03 27.74
CA GLU A 225 -1.37 -21.70 29.04
C GLU A 225 -1.26 -20.20 29.36
N SER A 226 -0.11 -19.58 29.03
CA SER A 226 0.09 -18.13 29.17
C SER A 226 -0.80 -17.35 28.21
N LEU A 227 -0.88 -17.77 26.95
CA LEU A 227 -1.75 -17.12 25.97
C LEU A 227 -3.21 -17.17 26.43
N LEU A 228 -3.70 -18.34 26.78
CA LEU A 228 -5.07 -18.56 27.25
C LEU A 228 -5.37 -17.72 28.51
N TYR A 229 -4.45 -17.69 29.49
CA TYR A 229 -4.56 -16.84 30.68
C TYR A 229 -4.81 -15.37 30.35
N HIS A 230 -4.05 -14.84 29.37
CA HIS A 230 -4.14 -13.40 29.02
C HIS A 230 -5.37 -13.08 28.16
N ILE A 231 -5.80 -13.98 27.30
CA ILE A 231 -6.95 -13.72 26.42
C ILE A 231 -8.25 -13.82 27.20
N THR A 232 -8.44 -14.87 28.01
CA THR A 232 -9.65 -15.05 28.84
C THR A 232 -9.89 -13.92 29.84
N ARG A 233 -8.87 -13.11 30.13
CA ARG A 233 -8.92 -11.93 31.02
C ARG A 233 -8.93 -10.60 30.27
N ASN A 234 -9.15 -10.61 28.97
CA ASN A 234 -9.17 -9.43 28.11
C ASN A 234 -7.87 -8.60 28.13
N HIS A 235 -6.74 -9.16 28.55
CA HIS A 235 -5.48 -8.42 28.61
C HIS A 235 -4.99 -8.03 27.21
N VAL A 236 -5.06 -8.95 26.24
CA VAL A 236 -4.64 -8.70 24.85
C VAL A 236 -5.54 -7.65 24.20
N SER A 237 -6.87 -7.79 24.30
CA SER A 237 -7.80 -6.83 23.72
C SER A 237 -7.64 -5.43 24.32
N ARG A 238 -7.40 -5.33 25.62
CA ARG A 238 -7.14 -4.04 26.31
C ARG A 238 -5.85 -3.39 25.83
N TRP A 239 -4.78 -4.15 25.71
CA TRP A 239 -3.51 -3.65 25.20
C TRP A 239 -3.64 -3.13 23.74
N LEU A 240 -4.43 -3.81 22.92
CA LEU A 240 -4.75 -3.34 21.58
C LEU A 240 -5.60 -2.06 21.60
N ARG A 241 -6.58 -1.96 22.53
CA ARG A 241 -7.44 -0.77 22.66
C ARG A 241 -6.67 0.46 23.12
N SER A 242 -5.73 0.33 24.06
CA SER A 242 -4.89 1.45 24.52
C SER A 242 -4.06 2.05 23.37
N ARG A 243 -3.83 1.30 22.29
CA ARG A 243 -3.10 1.69 21.08
C ARG A 243 -4.01 2.08 19.91
N ALA A 244 -5.29 2.34 20.18
CA ALA A 244 -6.30 2.68 19.20
C ALA A 244 -6.47 1.65 18.06
N MET A 245 -6.31 0.35 18.38
CA MET A 245 -6.47 -0.77 17.44
C MET A 245 -7.82 -1.46 17.66
N PHE A 246 -8.89 -0.68 17.58
CA PHE A 246 -10.22 -1.07 18.02
C PHE A 246 -10.79 -2.28 17.29
N PRO A 247 -10.73 -2.42 15.94
CA PRO A 247 -11.25 -3.58 15.23
C PRO A 247 -10.57 -4.89 15.63
N ALA A 248 -9.24 -4.90 15.74
CA ALA A 248 -8.48 -6.07 16.17
C ALA A 248 -8.77 -6.42 17.63
N ALA A 249 -8.88 -5.41 18.51
CA ALA A 249 -9.20 -5.59 19.90
C ALA A 249 -10.60 -6.18 20.09
N GLU A 250 -11.59 -5.70 19.34
CA GLU A 250 -12.96 -6.21 19.40
C GLU A 250 -13.05 -7.65 18.89
N PHE A 251 -12.39 -7.96 17.78
CA PHE A 251 -12.29 -9.33 17.29
C PHE A 251 -11.72 -10.28 18.35
N VAL A 252 -10.60 -9.90 18.99
CA VAL A 252 -9.96 -10.71 20.03
C VAL A 252 -10.90 -10.88 21.25
N LYS A 253 -11.69 -9.85 21.62
CA LYS A 253 -12.64 -9.91 22.73
C LYS A 253 -13.81 -10.87 22.44
N GLN A 254 -14.28 -10.91 21.18
CA GLN A 254 -15.43 -11.72 20.75
C GLN A 254 -15.09 -13.18 20.51
N LEU A 255 -13.80 -13.56 20.45
CA LEU A 255 -13.40 -14.96 20.28
C LEU A 255 -13.98 -15.82 21.41
N SER A 256 -14.95 -16.66 21.03
CA SER A 256 -15.59 -17.58 21.97
C SER A 256 -14.69 -18.76 22.29
N TRP A 257 -14.22 -18.82 23.52
CA TRP A 257 -13.32 -19.89 24.02
C TRP A 257 -14.03 -21.23 24.18
N GLN A 258 -15.34 -21.24 24.17
CA GLN A 258 -16.14 -22.46 24.31
C GLN A 258 -16.29 -23.21 22.98
N GLU A 259 -16.16 -22.54 21.85
CA GLU A 259 -16.33 -23.11 20.52
C GLU A 259 -15.04 -23.62 19.88
N LEU A 260 -13.89 -23.12 20.30
CA LEU A 260 -12.59 -23.50 19.76
C LEU A 260 -11.83 -24.37 20.74
N GLN A 261 -11.85 -25.70 20.53
CA GLN A 261 -11.10 -26.68 21.35
C GLN A 261 -9.59 -26.66 21.04
N ASP A 262 -9.15 -25.95 19.99
CA ASP A 262 -7.76 -25.91 19.51
C ASP A 262 -7.14 -24.55 19.77
N ILE A 263 -6.16 -24.48 20.67
CA ILE A 263 -5.39 -23.26 21.00
C ILE A 263 -4.62 -22.75 19.78
N ASP A 264 -4.19 -23.62 18.88
CA ASP A 264 -3.43 -23.22 17.70
C ASP A 264 -4.34 -22.55 16.66
N ALA A 265 -5.63 -22.89 16.61
CA ALA A 265 -6.62 -22.16 15.85
C ALA A 265 -6.82 -20.74 16.39
N HIS A 266 -6.85 -20.57 17.70
CA HIS A 266 -6.91 -19.25 18.35
C HIS A 266 -5.66 -18.40 18.07
N ARG A 267 -4.47 -19.00 18.16
CA ARG A 267 -3.21 -18.32 17.79
C ARG A 267 -3.28 -17.78 16.39
N ARG A 268 -3.67 -18.61 15.42
CA ARG A 268 -3.81 -18.22 14.03
C ARG A 268 -4.83 -17.11 13.85
N ALA A 269 -6.02 -17.23 14.43
CA ALA A 269 -7.07 -16.23 14.33
C ALA A 269 -6.64 -14.85 14.88
N ILE A 270 -5.98 -14.81 16.05
CA ILE A 270 -5.46 -13.55 16.61
C ILE A 270 -4.32 -13.00 15.77
N PHE A 271 -3.41 -13.86 15.33
CA PHE A 271 -2.32 -13.48 14.45
C PHE A 271 -2.85 -12.87 13.15
N GLU A 272 -3.80 -13.52 12.50
CA GLU A 272 -4.44 -13.05 11.26
C GLU A 272 -5.17 -11.71 11.48
N ALA A 273 -5.93 -11.55 12.56
CA ALA A 273 -6.59 -10.30 12.88
C ALA A 273 -5.61 -9.13 13.04
N ILE A 274 -4.45 -9.36 13.66
CA ILE A 274 -3.39 -8.35 13.79
C ILE A 274 -2.76 -8.06 12.42
N VAL A 275 -2.49 -9.09 11.62
CA VAL A 275 -1.95 -8.95 10.27
C VAL A 275 -2.88 -8.14 9.37
N ASP A 276 -4.17 -8.50 9.37
CA ASP A 276 -5.18 -7.83 8.54
C ASP A 276 -5.37 -6.38 8.97
N TYR A 277 -5.37 -6.12 10.28
CA TYR A 277 -5.38 -4.75 10.79
C TYR A 277 -4.16 -3.96 10.30
N ARG A 278 -2.95 -4.53 10.38
CA ARG A 278 -1.72 -3.90 9.89
C ARG A 278 -1.78 -3.66 8.38
N ARG A 279 -2.22 -4.65 7.61
CA ARG A 279 -2.39 -4.51 6.15
C ARG A 279 -3.40 -3.42 5.80
N MET A 280 -4.56 -3.42 6.46
CA MET A 280 -5.60 -2.40 6.25
C MET A 280 -5.07 -0.99 6.55
N LYS A 281 -4.32 -0.82 7.65
CA LYS A 281 -3.73 0.48 8.02
C LYS A 281 -2.58 0.90 7.11
N ASN A 282 -1.88 -0.06 6.51
CA ASN A 282 -0.76 0.22 5.61
C ASN A 282 -1.21 0.56 4.17
N ARG A 283 -2.43 0.21 3.78
CA ARG A 283 -2.98 0.55 2.46
C ARG A 283 -3.12 2.06 2.30
N GLY A 284 -2.70 2.60 1.16
CA GLY A 284 -2.80 4.01 0.82
C GLY A 284 -1.88 4.93 1.65
N VAL A 285 -0.84 4.37 2.27
CA VAL A 285 0.09 5.11 3.12
C VAL A 285 1.52 4.82 2.73
N VAL A 286 2.25 5.86 2.32
CA VAL A 286 3.70 5.78 2.17
C VAL A 286 4.32 5.90 3.56
N ALA A 287 4.78 4.79 4.11
CA ALA A 287 5.41 4.76 5.43
C ALA A 287 6.85 5.31 5.36
N VAL A 288 7.31 5.94 6.42
CA VAL A 288 8.75 6.15 6.62
C VAL A 288 9.38 4.82 7.00
N PHE A 289 10.40 4.40 6.24
CA PHE A 289 11.08 3.12 6.47
C PHE A 289 11.78 3.12 7.84
N ARG A 290 11.55 2.06 8.59
CA ARG A 290 12.20 1.83 9.88
C ARG A 290 12.52 0.36 10.05
N ARG A 291 13.78 0.02 10.30
CA ARG A 291 14.25 -1.37 10.42
C ARG A 291 13.52 -2.18 11.47
N ASP A 292 13.21 -1.54 12.62
CA ASP A 292 12.51 -2.16 13.74
C ASP A 292 11.03 -2.46 13.45
N ARG A 293 10.45 -1.93 12.36
CA ARG A 293 9.03 -2.03 12.03
C ARG A 293 8.73 -2.62 10.67
N PHE A 294 9.67 -2.50 9.73
CA PHE A 294 9.49 -3.04 8.38
C PHE A 294 9.63 -4.57 8.42
N ASP A 295 8.67 -5.26 7.83
CA ASP A 295 8.62 -6.72 7.75
C ASP A 295 7.84 -7.20 6.51
N ARG A 296 7.62 -8.53 6.41
CA ARG A 296 6.90 -9.13 5.28
C ARG A 296 5.44 -8.67 5.12
N TYR A 297 4.86 -7.99 6.09
CA TYR A 297 3.49 -7.44 6.02
C TYR A 297 3.45 -5.95 5.69
N SER A 298 4.60 -5.31 5.59
CA SER A 298 4.72 -3.93 5.13
C SER A 298 4.60 -3.88 3.61
N ASN A 299 3.82 -2.93 3.07
CA ASN A 299 3.55 -2.86 1.63
C ASN A 299 4.34 -1.77 0.94
N PHE A 300 4.30 -0.53 1.47
CA PHE A 300 4.92 0.61 0.82
C PHE A 300 5.64 1.51 1.82
N ALA A 301 6.94 1.75 1.59
CA ALA A 301 7.73 2.64 2.43
C ALA A 301 8.69 3.51 1.60
N ARG A 302 9.15 4.63 2.19
CA ARG A 302 10.21 5.48 1.63
C ARG A 302 11.43 5.54 2.56
N ILE A 303 12.60 5.61 1.97
CA ILE A 303 13.87 5.90 2.64
C ILE A 303 14.34 7.26 2.12
N GLY A 304 14.66 8.18 3.02
CA GLY A 304 14.99 9.57 2.71
C GLY A 304 13.79 10.52 2.85
N GLU A 305 14.06 11.81 2.69
CA GLU A 305 13.09 12.89 2.85
C GLU A 305 12.79 13.64 1.54
N GLY A 306 13.51 13.32 0.47
CA GLY A 306 13.34 13.90 -0.86
C GLY A 306 12.06 13.44 -1.58
N SER A 307 12.02 13.69 -2.89
CA SER A 307 10.89 13.26 -3.74
C SER A 307 10.92 11.75 -4.01
N LEU A 308 9.74 11.16 -4.17
CA LEU A 308 9.56 9.78 -4.63
C LEU A 308 9.78 9.61 -6.16
N GLY A 309 9.93 10.71 -6.89
CA GLY A 309 9.90 10.71 -8.36
C GLY A 309 8.51 10.45 -8.92
N GLY A 310 8.40 10.39 -10.23
CA GLY A 310 7.14 10.22 -10.95
C GLY A 310 6.48 8.88 -10.67
N LYS A 311 7.14 7.77 -11.02
CA LYS A 311 6.59 6.41 -10.81
C LYS A 311 6.29 6.14 -9.34
N GLY A 312 7.14 6.60 -8.39
CA GLY A 312 6.90 6.44 -6.96
C GLY A 312 5.64 7.15 -6.48
N ARG A 313 5.38 8.37 -6.98
CA ARG A 313 4.12 9.09 -6.71
C ARG A 313 2.92 8.40 -7.34
N GLY A 314 3.07 7.88 -8.57
CA GLY A 314 2.04 7.09 -9.25
C GLY A 314 1.65 5.84 -8.44
N LEU A 315 2.63 5.10 -7.89
CA LEU A 315 2.37 3.94 -7.03
C LEU A 315 1.65 4.32 -5.73
N ALA A 316 2.07 5.41 -5.07
CA ALA A 316 1.38 5.93 -3.89
C ALA A 316 -0.08 6.32 -4.19
N PHE A 317 -0.31 6.90 -5.35
CA PHE A 317 -1.63 7.26 -5.82
C PHE A 317 -2.51 6.02 -6.09
N ILE A 318 -1.96 4.97 -6.73
CA ILE A 318 -2.65 3.69 -6.93
C ILE A 318 -3.03 3.06 -5.59
N ASP A 319 -2.10 2.99 -4.63
CA ASP A 319 -2.36 2.39 -3.33
C ASP A 319 -3.49 3.12 -2.59
N ASN A 320 -3.56 4.44 -2.76
CA ASN A 320 -4.66 5.26 -2.25
C ASN A 320 -6.00 4.97 -2.95
N ILE A 321 -6.02 4.79 -4.28
CA ILE A 321 -7.22 4.38 -5.03
C ILE A 321 -7.71 3.03 -4.49
N VAL A 322 -6.85 2.02 -4.43
CA VAL A 322 -7.21 0.67 -3.96
C VAL A 322 -7.79 0.69 -2.55
N LYS A 323 -7.33 1.61 -1.69
CA LYS A 323 -7.86 1.77 -0.34
C LYS A 323 -9.28 2.35 -0.29
N HIS A 324 -9.55 3.38 -1.11
CA HIS A 324 -10.81 4.15 -1.03
C HIS A 324 -11.91 3.59 -1.94
N HIS A 325 -11.60 2.58 -2.76
CA HIS A 325 -12.52 1.95 -3.70
C HIS A 325 -12.71 0.46 -3.40
N PRO A 326 -13.54 0.12 -2.39
CA PRO A 326 -13.80 -1.28 -2.01
C PRO A 326 -14.41 -2.10 -3.14
N GLU A 327 -15.03 -1.47 -4.14
CA GLU A 327 -15.54 -2.12 -5.34
C GLU A 327 -14.48 -2.87 -6.14
N LEU A 328 -13.20 -2.50 -6.04
CA LEU A 328 -12.09 -3.25 -6.63
C LEU A 328 -11.88 -4.63 -5.98
N ASN A 329 -12.36 -4.82 -4.77
CA ASN A 329 -12.25 -6.07 -4.02
C ASN A 329 -13.62 -6.74 -3.79
N GLN A 330 -14.61 -6.47 -4.66
CA GLN A 330 -15.94 -7.08 -4.59
C GLN A 330 -15.98 -8.53 -5.11
N PHE A 331 -14.91 -8.99 -5.74
CA PHE A 331 -14.83 -10.34 -6.33
C PHE A 331 -14.17 -11.30 -5.35
N ASP A 332 -14.85 -12.40 -5.01
CA ASP A 332 -14.37 -13.39 -4.04
C ASP A 332 -13.06 -14.08 -4.48
N ASN A 333 -12.84 -14.15 -5.80
CA ASN A 333 -11.69 -14.84 -6.40
C ASN A 333 -10.63 -13.89 -7.00
N ALA A 334 -10.67 -12.59 -6.67
CA ALA A 334 -9.69 -11.63 -7.16
C ALA A 334 -9.34 -10.59 -6.10
N THR A 335 -8.05 -10.25 -5.99
CA THR A 335 -7.55 -9.19 -5.10
C THR A 335 -6.73 -8.20 -5.91
N VAL A 336 -7.01 -6.90 -5.73
CA VAL A 336 -6.23 -5.81 -6.36
C VAL A 336 -5.27 -5.23 -5.34
N MET A 337 -3.98 -5.13 -5.69
CA MET A 337 -2.94 -4.56 -4.83
C MET A 337 -1.75 -4.01 -5.63
N ILE A 338 -0.82 -3.35 -4.94
CA ILE A 338 0.53 -3.08 -5.46
C ILE A 338 1.51 -4.11 -4.90
N PRO A 339 2.59 -4.47 -5.61
CA PRO A 339 3.67 -5.28 -5.04
C PRO A 339 4.35 -4.54 -3.90
N LYS A 340 4.99 -5.28 -2.98
CA LYS A 340 5.79 -4.67 -1.91
C LYS A 340 6.86 -3.76 -2.50
N THR A 341 6.89 -2.51 -2.03
CA THR A 341 7.67 -1.44 -2.62
C THR A 341 8.40 -0.63 -1.55
N VAL A 342 9.67 -0.34 -1.77
CA VAL A 342 10.44 0.66 -1.03
C VAL A 342 11.01 1.65 -2.04
N VAL A 343 10.85 2.95 -1.78
CA VAL A 343 11.37 4.02 -2.62
C VAL A 343 12.53 4.71 -1.93
N LEU A 344 13.69 4.72 -2.59
CA LEU A 344 14.83 5.55 -2.24
C LEU A 344 14.59 6.94 -2.80
N CYS A 345 14.41 7.93 -1.93
CA CYS A 345 14.09 9.30 -2.33
C CYS A 345 15.27 10.01 -3.01
N THR A 346 14.99 11.11 -3.69
CA THR A 346 15.97 11.85 -4.50
C THR A 346 17.12 12.46 -3.72
N ASP A 347 16.97 12.73 -2.43
CA ASP A 347 18.03 13.21 -1.54
C ASP A 347 19.18 12.20 -1.39
N LEU A 348 18.90 10.90 -1.43
CA LEU A 348 19.91 9.85 -1.41
C LEU A 348 20.76 9.81 -2.70
N PHE A 349 20.15 10.15 -3.84
CA PHE A 349 20.89 10.31 -5.10
C PHE A 349 21.84 11.50 -5.02
N GLU A 350 21.38 12.65 -4.53
CA GLU A 350 22.21 13.84 -4.36
C GLU A 350 23.39 13.56 -3.41
N GLU A 351 23.11 12.94 -2.24
CA GLU A 351 24.13 12.54 -1.29
C GLU A 351 25.18 11.60 -1.93
N PHE A 352 24.73 10.62 -2.71
CA PHE A 352 25.60 9.68 -3.42
C PHE A 352 26.49 10.39 -4.44
N MET A 353 25.92 11.28 -5.26
CA MET A 353 26.65 12.03 -6.28
C MET A 353 27.70 12.96 -5.68
N ASP A 354 27.34 13.71 -4.63
CA ASP A 354 28.18 14.67 -3.96
C ASP A 354 29.31 13.99 -3.18
N HIS A 355 28.98 12.94 -2.40
CA HIS A 355 29.97 12.21 -1.61
C HIS A 355 31.09 11.60 -2.44
N ASN A 356 30.75 11.11 -3.64
CA ASN A 356 31.69 10.44 -4.54
C ASN A 356 32.26 11.37 -5.64
N ASN A 357 31.89 12.65 -5.68
CA ASN A 357 32.31 13.64 -6.68
C ASN A 357 32.08 13.17 -8.13
N LEU A 358 30.93 12.55 -8.42
CA LEU A 358 30.67 11.88 -9.69
C LEU A 358 30.23 12.82 -10.82
N TYR A 359 29.74 14.05 -10.53
CA TYR A 359 29.15 14.95 -11.53
C TYR A 359 30.11 15.26 -12.69
N GLN A 360 31.41 15.48 -12.43
CA GLN A 360 32.37 15.81 -13.47
C GLN A 360 32.50 14.69 -14.52
N LEU A 361 32.57 13.42 -14.09
CA LEU A 361 32.62 12.27 -15.00
C LEU A 361 31.27 12.02 -15.66
N ALA A 362 30.19 12.08 -14.87
CA ALA A 362 28.83 11.80 -15.32
C ALA A 362 28.39 12.74 -16.45
N LEU A 363 28.73 14.02 -16.36
CA LEU A 363 28.41 15.04 -17.38
C LEU A 363 29.37 15.08 -18.58
N SER A 364 30.48 14.32 -18.52
CA SER A 364 31.45 14.23 -19.64
C SER A 364 30.91 13.36 -20.79
N ASP A 365 31.63 13.33 -21.91
CA ASP A 365 31.35 12.49 -23.08
C ASP A 365 31.94 11.05 -22.93
N ALA A 366 32.18 10.59 -21.70
CA ALA A 366 32.66 9.25 -21.43
C ALA A 366 31.65 8.17 -21.91
N ASP A 367 32.18 7.01 -22.29
CA ASP A 367 31.34 5.88 -22.66
C ASP A 367 30.50 5.37 -21.49
N ASP A 368 29.28 4.90 -21.77
CA ASP A 368 28.31 4.40 -20.77
C ASP A 368 28.92 3.33 -19.84
N ALA A 369 29.77 2.45 -20.40
CA ALA A 369 30.46 1.44 -19.60
C ALA A 369 31.46 2.05 -18.60
N VAL A 370 32.11 3.16 -18.94
CA VAL A 370 33.05 3.87 -18.06
C VAL A 370 32.28 4.57 -16.93
N ILE A 371 31.16 5.20 -17.28
CA ILE A 371 30.24 5.82 -16.30
C ILE A 371 29.72 4.78 -15.33
N LEU A 372 29.19 3.65 -15.86
CA LEU A 372 28.67 2.54 -15.04
C LEU A 372 29.73 1.98 -14.08
N ASP A 373 30.95 1.73 -14.55
CA ASP A 373 32.02 1.20 -13.73
C ASP A 373 32.42 2.15 -12.60
N ALA A 374 32.48 3.46 -12.86
CA ALA A 374 32.75 4.47 -11.84
C ALA A 374 31.65 4.52 -10.76
N PHE A 375 30.37 4.47 -11.18
CA PHE A 375 29.25 4.44 -10.25
C PHE A 375 29.24 3.16 -9.41
N ARG A 376 29.53 2.02 -9.99
CA ARG A 376 29.61 0.73 -9.25
C ARG A 376 30.71 0.74 -8.19
N ARG A 377 31.86 1.36 -8.46
CA ARG A 377 32.94 1.52 -7.47
C ARG A 377 32.65 2.52 -6.38
N ALA A 378 31.74 3.45 -6.62
CA ALA A 378 31.34 4.47 -5.66
C ALA A 378 30.61 3.87 -4.44
N THR A 379 30.67 4.57 -3.31
CA THR A 379 30.12 4.10 -2.03
C THR A 379 28.72 4.68 -1.81
N LEU A 380 27.73 3.82 -1.56
CA LEU A 380 26.39 4.26 -1.12
C LEU A 380 26.47 4.76 0.34
N PRO A 381 25.51 5.61 0.78
CA PRO A 381 25.40 6.00 2.19
C PRO A 381 25.36 4.76 3.11
N ALA A 382 26.20 4.76 4.17
CA ALA A 382 26.36 3.59 5.05
C ALA A 382 25.05 3.16 5.75
N SER A 383 24.14 4.09 6.02
CA SER A 383 22.82 3.81 6.58
C SER A 383 21.96 2.99 5.61
N LEU A 384 22.09 3.21 4.32
CA LEU A 384 21.24 2.62 3.29
C LEU A 384 21.43 1.09 3.17
N GLU A 385 22.65 0.59 3.29
CA GLU A 385 22.92 -0.87 3.19
C GLU A 385 22.15 -1.68 4.23
N GLY A 386 22.07 -1.18 5.48
CA GLY A 386 21.30 -1.83 6.53
C GLY A 386 19.79 -1.78 6.29
N ASP A 387 19.28 -0.72 5.66
CA ASP A 387 17.88 -0.60 5.30
C ASP A 387 17.51 -1.55 4.14
N ILE A 388 18.39 -1.65 3.13
CA ILE A 388 18.25 -2.60 2.03
C ILE A 388 18.29 -4.04 2.55
N LEU A 389 19.17 -4.36 3.49
CA LEU A 389 19.23 -5.70 4.08
C LEU A 389 17.92 -6.06 4.79
N THR A 390 17.37 -5.13 5.55
CA THR A 390 16.04 -5.33 6.20
C THR A 390 14.93 -5.52 5.17
N PHE A 391 14.98 -4.82 4.03
CA PHE A 391 14.05 -5.02 2.93
C PHE A 391 14.19 -6.42 2.32
N ILE A 392 15.42 -6.89 2.08
CA ILE A 392 15.71 -8.25 1.59
C ILE A 392 15.13 -9.32 2.53
N GLU A 393 15.30 -9.15 3.85
CA GLU A 393 14.77 -10.08 4.85
C GLU A 393 13.25 -10.16 4.87
N ALA A 394 12.60 -9.04 4.53
CA ALA A 394 11.14 -8.95 4.46
C ALA A 394 10.54 -9.39 3.11
N THR A 395 11.38 -9.71 2.12
CA THR A 395 11.00 -10.01 0.74
C THR A 395 10.95 -11.52 0.51
N SER A 396 10.01 -11.97 -0.31
CA SER A 396 9.81 -13.37 -0.67
C SER A 396 9.92 -13.65 -2.19
N SER A 397 10.21 -12.62 -2.98
CA SER A 397 10.27 -12.65 -4.45
C SER A 397 11.55 -11.96 -4.96
N PRO A 398 11.96 -12.14 -6.21
CA PRO A 398 12.96 -11.31 -6.85
C PRO A 398 12.61 -9.82 -6.75
N ILE A 399 13.58 -8.94 -6.87
CA ILE A 399 13.40 -7.49 -6.71
C ILE A 399 13.71 -6.79 -8.03
N ALA A 400 12.76 -5.98 -8.52
CA ALA A 400 12.98 -5.02 -9.59
C ALA A 400 13.50 -3.70 -8.99
N VAL A 401 14.58 -3.19 -9.56
CA VAL A 401 15.20 -1.90 -9.25
C VAL A 401 14.88 -0.95 -10.39
N ARG A 402 13.91 -0.07 -10.18
CA ARG A 402 13.32 0.78 -11.23
C ARG A 402 13.67 2.24 -11.01
N SER A 403 13.91 2.96 -12.09
CA SER A 403 14.02 4.42 -12.08
C SER A 403 12.69 5.07 -11.66
N SER A 404 12.78 6.23 -11.02
CA SER A 404 11.65 7.10 -10.71
C SER A 404 12.13 8.55 -10.72
N SER A 405 12.36 9.09 -11.90
CA SER A 405 12.80 10.46 -12.06
C SER A 405 11.64 11.46 -11.91
N LEU A 406 11.95 12.72 -11.71
CA LEU A 406 10.94 13.78 -11.66
C LEU A 406 10.28 14.02 -13.02
N LEU A 407 10.98 13.74 -14.11
CA LEU A 407 10.54 14.01 -15.49
C LEU A 407 9.77 12.82 -16.11
N GLU A 408 9.87 11.59 -15.55
CA GLU A 408 9.24 10.39 -16.15
C GLU A 408 7.71 10.50 -16.29
N ASP A 409 7.04 11.27 -15.44
CA ASP A 409 5.61 11.54 -15.52
C ASP A 409 5.30 12.96 -15.97
N SER A 410 6.22 13.59 -16.71
CA SER A 410 6.01 14.89 -17.28
C SER A 410 4.83 14.86 -18.27
N HIS A 411 3.89 15.79 -18.13
CA HIS A 411 2.68 15.87 -18.95
C HIS A 411 2.95 16.24 -20.42
N TYR A 412 4.12 16.79 -20.71
CA TYR A 412 4.45 17.35 -22.03
C TYR A 412 5.43 16.47 -22.82
N GLN A 413 6.23 15.67 -22.15
CA GLN A 413 7.29 14.88 -22.78
C GLN A 413 7.50 13.58 -21.99
N PRO A 414 7.06 12.42 -22.51
CA PRO A 414 7.20 11.16 -21.82
C PRO A 414 8.64 10.67 -21.84
N PHE A 415 9.23 10.46 -20.65
CA PHE A 415 10.54 9.84 -20.46
C PHE A 415 10.47 8.31 -20.31
N ALA A 416 9.45 7.68 -20.86
CA ALA A 416 9.25 6.23 -20.71
C ALA A 416 10.33 5.43 -21.44
N GLY A 417 10.94 4.48 -20.75
CA GLY A 417 11.92 3.55 -21.33
C GLY A 417 13.32 4.13 -21.56
N ILE A 418 13.63 5.33 -21.05
CA ILE A 418 14.93 5.97 -21.21
C ILE A 418 15.92 5.49 -20.14
N TYR A 419 15.42 5.28 -18.91
CA TYR A 419 16.24 4.84 -17.79
C TYR A 419 16.11 3.34 -17.54
N ASN A 420 17.18 2.73 -17.06
CA ASN A 420 17.29 1.29 -16.87
C ASN A 420 16.42 0.76 -15.73
N THR A 421 15.98 -0.50 -15.88
CA THR A 421 15.31 -1.30 -14.85
C THR A 421 16.04 -2.62 -14.69
N TYR A 422 16.69 -2.85 -13.58
CA TYR A 422 17.37 -4.10 -13.29
C TYR A 422 16.51 -5.02 -12.44
N MET A 423 16.61 -6.33 -12.66
CA MET A 423 15.95 -7.33 -11.83
C MET A 423 16.99 -8.17 -11.09
N VAL A 424 16.82 -8.35 -9.78
CA VAL A 424 17.72 -9.11 -8.92
C VAL A 424 16.99 -10.36 -8.43
N PRO A 425 17.52 -11.57 -8.71
CA PRO A 425 16.92 -12.81 -8.26
C PRO A 425 16.93 -12.92 -6.72
N LEU A 426 15.97 -13.67 -6.18
CA LEU A 426 15.97 -14.00 -4.75
C LEU A 426 17.05 -15.05 -4.48
N LEU A 427 17.99 -14.73 -3.59
CA LEU A 427 19.12 -15.60 -3.23
C LEU A 427 19.08 -15.98 -1.75
N ASP A 428 19.46 -17.20 -1.43
CA ASP A 428 19.64 -17.64 -0.03
C ASP A 428 20.77 -16.84 0.66
N ASN A 429 21.82 -16.52 -0.08
CA ASN A 429 22.90 -15.67 0.41
C ASN A 429 22.50 -14.19 0.38
N ARG A 430 22.01 -13.68 1.51
CA ARG A 430 21.52 -12.29 1.67
C ARG A 430 22.59 -11.23 1.41
N HIS A 431 23.84 -11.49 1.77
CA HIS A 431 24.93 -10.54 1.51
C HIS A 431 25.25 -10.42 0.01
N ARG A 432 25.21 -11.53 -0.72
CA ARG A 432 25.37 -11.50 -2.18
C ARG A 432 24.20 -10.75 -2.83
N MET A 433 22.98 -11.00 -2.39
CA MET A 433 21.80 -10.29 -2.88
C MET A 433 21.89 -8.80 -2.59
N LEU A 434 22.37 -8.40 -1.40
CA LEU A 434 22.65 -7.00 -1.05
C LEU A 434 23.64 -6.36 -2.01
N SER A 435 24.76 -7.03 -2.31
CA SER A 435 25.75 -6.53 -3.27
C SER A 435 25.13 -6.31 -4.65
N MET A 436 24.34 -7.25 -5.15
CA MET A 436 23.66 -7.13 -6.44
C MET A 436 22.63 -5.99 -6.45
N LEU A 437 21.87 -5.80 -5.37
CA LEU A 437 20.94 -4.68 -5.25
C LEU A 437 21.66 -3.33 -5.20
N CYS A 438 22.78 -3.24 -4.46
CA CYS A 438 23.60 -2.03 -4.45
C CYS A 438 24.14 -1.69 -5.85
N ASP A 439 24.62 -2.70 -6.61
CA ASP A 439 25.08 -2.51 -7.98
C ASP A 439 23.92 -2.08 -8.90
N ALA A 440 22.74 -2.67 -8.77
CA ALA A 440 21.56 -2.30 -9.53
C ALA A 440 21.09 -0.86 -9.23
N ILE A 441 21.09 -0.44 -7.97
CA ILE A 441 20.77 0.95 -7.58
C ILE A 441 21.75 1.92 -8.22
N LYS A 442 23.05 1.64 -8.14
CA LYS A 442 24.12 2.44 -8.77
C LYS A 442 23.98 2.46 -10.29
N GLY A 443 23.55 1.32 -10.89
CA GLY A 443 23.27 1.22 -12.32
C GLY A 443 22.11 2.09 -12.76
N VAL A 444 21.03 2.16 -11.99
CA VAL A 444 19.91 3.08 -12.23
C VAL A 444 20.38 4.53 -12.11
N TYR A 445 21.17 4.87 -11.08
CA TYR A 445 21.74 6.22 -10.96
C TYR A 445 22.63 6.58 -12.15
N ALA A 446 23.49 5.66 -12.64
CA ALA A 446 24.34 5.86 -13.79
C ALA A 446 23.54 6.08 -15.08
N SER A 447 22.38 5.40 -15.24
CA SER A 447 21.58 5.47 -16.46
C SER A 447 21.04 6.87 -16.78
N VAL A 448 20.96 7.77 -15.78
CA VAL A 448 20.65 9.20 -15.98
C VAL A 448 21.64 9.84 -16.95
N PHE A 449 22.89 9.42 -16.93
CA PHE A 449 24.00 10.03 -17.64
C PHE A 449 24.47 9.23 -18.86
N PHE A 450 23.74 8.19 -19.27
CA PHE A 450 24.02 7.44 -20.48
C PHE A 450 23.75 8.26 -21.76
N LYS A 451 24.35 7.88 -22.87
CA LYS A 451 24.28 8.61 -24.14
C LYS A 451 22.84 8.85 -24.58
N ASP A 452 21.97 7.85 -24.49
CA ASP A 452 20.57 7.96 -24.88
C ASP A 452 19.81 8.94 -24.00
N SER A 453 20.05 8.92 -22.69
CA SER A 453 19.46 9.86 -21.73
C SER A 453 19.92 11.29 -21.98
N LYS A 454 21.24 11.50 -22.23
CA LYS A 454 21.82 12.80 -22.58
C LYS A 454 21.22 13.34 -23.89
N ALA A 455 21.17 12.51 -24.94
CA ALA A 455 20.60 12.88 -26.22
C ALA A 455 19.12 13.30 -26.12
N TYR A 456 18.34 12.53 -25.33
CA TYR A 456 16.94 12.84 -25.10
C TYR A 456 16.74 14.15 -24.32
N MET A 457 17.55 14.38 -23.28
CA MET A 457 17.52 15.62 -22.51
C MET A 457 17.83 16.85 -23.37
N GLN A 458 18.83 16.73 -24.25
CA GLN A 458 19.17 17.79 -25.18
C GLN A 458 18.04 18.06 -26.19
N ALA A 459 17.42 17.01 -26.73
CA ALA A 459 16.30 17.13 -27.67
C ALA A 459 15.06 17.77 -27.02
N THR A 460 14.84 17.55 -25.73
CA THR A 460 13.70 18.07 -24.98
C THR A 460 13.97 19.40 -24.27
N ARG A 461 15.16 19.98 -24.44
CA ARG A 461 15.63 21.23 -23.81
C ARG A 461 15.58 21.19 -22.26
N ASN A 462 15.66 20.00 -21.67
CA ASN A 462 15.81 19.82 -20.23
C ASN A 462 17.28 19.90 -19.82
N VAL A 463 17.53 20.30 -18.59
CA VAL A 463 18.89 20.47 -18.05
C VAL A 463 19.23 19.22 -17.22
N ILE A 464 20.17 18.42 -17.69
CA ILE A 464 20.51 17.11 -17.12
C ILE A 464 21.06 17.17 -15.68
N ASP A 465 21.74 18.25 -15.32
CA ASP A 465 22.29 18.46 -13.98
C ASP A 465 21.18 18.81 -12.94
N GLN A 466 19.97 19.11 -13.39
CA GLN A 466 18.81 19.31 -12.53
C GLN A 466 17.96 18.05 -12.37
N GLU A 467 18.25 16.99 -13.13
CA GLU A 467 17.52 15.72 -12.99
C GLU A 467 17.92 15.01 -11.71
N LYS A 468 16.92 14.65 -10.93
CA LYS A 468 17.09 13.94 -9.65
C LYS A 468 16.39 12.59 -9.73
N MET A 469 17.12 11.53 -9.38
CA MET A 469 16.67 10.17 -9.50
C MET A 469 16.26 9.59 -8.14
N ALA A 470 15.00 9.23 -7.98
CA ALA A 470 14.58 8.28 -6.97
C ALA A 470 14.65 6.86 -7.53
N VAL A 471 14.81 5.86 -6.67
CA VAL A 471 14.86 4.44 -7.08
C VAL A 471 13.77 3.65 -6.37
N ILE A 472 13.02 2.86 -7.13
CA ILE A 472 12.00 1.96 -6.60
C ILE A 472 12.59 0.56 -6.49
N LEU A 473 12.58 0.01 -5.27
CA LEU A 473 12.82 -1.40 -5.00
C LEU A 473 11.46 -2.08 -4.86
N GLN A 474 11.10 -2.96 -5.78
CA GLN A 474 9.77 -3.55 -5.84
C GLN A 474 9.86 -5.07 -6.06
N GLU A 475 9.07 -5.85 -5.31
CA GLU A 475 8.94 -7.28 -5.56
C GLU A 475 8.44 -7.54 -6.98
N VAL A 476 9.12 -8.43 -7.71
CA VAL A 476 8.69 -8.90 -9.03
C VAL A 476 7.49 -9.82 -8.85
N VAL A 477 6.42 -9.54 -9.57
CA VAL A 477 5.23 -10.40 -9.59
C VAL A 477 5.52 -11.65 -10.40
N GLY A 478 5.10 -12.81 -9.91
CA GLY A 478 5.23 -14.05 -10.64
C GLY A 478 5.38 -15.27 -9.74
N ARG A 479 5.69 -16.38 -10.38
CA ARG A 479 5.93 -17.69 -9.76
C ARG A 479 7.22 -18.29 -10.27
N GLN A 480 7.86 -19.10 -9.45
CA GLN A 480 9.05 -19.83 -9.83
C GLN A 480 8.71 -21.13 -10.58
N TYR A 481 9.34 -21.32 -11.71
CA TYR A 481 9.28 -22.53 -12.54
C TYR A 481 10.72 -23.03 -12.78
N GLY A 482 11.19 -23.92 -11.90
CA GLY A 482 12.58 -24.36 -11.91
C GLY A 482 13.53 -23.18 -11.70
N ASP A 483 14.33 -22.86 -12.71
CA ASP A 483 15.32 -21.76 -12.70
C ASP A 483 14.79 -20.45 -13.30
N ARG A 484 13.50 -20.34 -13.52
CA ARG A 484 12.80 -19.21 -14.16
C ARG A 484 11.79 -18.60 -13.22
N TYR A 485 11.56 -17.28 -13.36
CA TYR A 485 10.54 -16.58 -12.59
C TYR A 485 9.77 -15.62 -13.50
N TYR A 486 8.45 -15.75 -13.57
CA TYR A 486 7.59 -14.91 -14.39
C TYR A 486 6.13 -14.97 -13.93
N PRO A 487 5.32 -13.90 -14.17
CA PRO A 487 3.89 -13.88 -13.86
C PRO A 487 3.07 -14.69 -14.88
N SER A 488 1.87 -15.07 -14.50
CA SER A 488 0.90 -15.69 -15.42
C SER A 488 0.65 -14.80 -16.64
N MET A 489 0.47 -13.49 -16.41
CA MET A 489 0.38 -12.50 -17.49
C MET A 489 0.80 -11.13 -17.03
N SER A 490 1.15 -10.28 -17.99
CA SER A 490 1.34 -8.84 -17.83
C SER A 490 0.51 -8.08 -18.85
N GLY A 491 0.21 -6.82 -18.56
CA GLY A 491 -0.55 -6.01 -19.49
C GLY A 491 -0.27 -4.51 -19.34
N VAL A 492 -0.64 -3.81 -20.41
CA VAL A 492 -0.71 -2.35 -20.46
C VAL A 492 -2.12 -1.98 -20.91
N GLY A 493 -2.84 -1.28 -20.03
CA GLY A 493 -4.19 -0.79 -20.29
C GLY A 493 -4.20 0.72 -20.48
N ARG A 494 -4.96 1.20 -21.45
CA ARG A 494 -5.21 2.62 -21.71
C ARG A 494 -6.70 2.91 -21.62
N SER A 495 -7.08 3.95 -20.91
CA SER A 495 -8.48 4.32 -20.77
C SER A 495 -9.05 5.00 -22.02
N LEU A 496 -8.21 5.35 -23.00
CA LEU A 496 -8.60 5.87 -24.30
C LEU A 496 -8.04 4.98 -25.40
N ASN A 497 -8.93 4.48 -26.28
CA ASN A 497 -8.58 3.69 -27.46
C ASN A 497 -8.54 4.60 -28.68
N TYR A 498 -7.35 4.91 -29.20
CA TYR A 498 -7.21 5.73 -30.40
C TYR A 498 -7.64 5.04 -31.70
N TYR A 499 -7.76 3.71 -31.67
CA TYR A 499 -8.07 2.89 -32.86
C TYR A 499 -9.16 1.87 -32.53
N PRO A 500 -10.40 2.31 -32.23
CA PRO A 500 -11.51 1.40 -31.98
C PRO A 500 -11.86 0.56 -33.22
N ILE A 501 -12.25 -0.69 -33.01
CA ILE A 501 -12.54 -1.64 -34.08
C ILE A 501 -13.99 -2.09 -33.98
N GLY A 502 -14.72 -2.02 -35.11
CA GLY A 502 -16.12 -2.44 -35.18
C GLY A 502 -17.02 -1.60 -34.27
N ASP A 503 -17.61 -2.23 -33.25
CA ASP A 503 -18.55 -1.58 -32.33
C ASP A 503 -17.86 -0.94 -31.10
N GLU A 504 -16.52 -1.04 -30.99
CA GLU A 504 -15.76 -0.44 -29.91
C GLU A 504 -15.87 1.08 -29.93
N ARG A 505 -15.82 1.71 -28.75
CA ARG A 505 -15.76 3.16 -28.58
C ARG A 505 -14.41 3.57 -28.00
N ALA A 506 -13.98 4.79 -28.34
CA ALA A 506 -12.70 5.31 -27.85
C ALA A 506 -12.63 5.32 -26.30
N GLU A 507 -13.72 5.65 -25.64
CA GLU A 507 -13.81 5.77 -24.18
C GLU A 507 -13.83 4.41 -23.45
N GLU A 508 -14.03 3.31 -24.17
CA GLU A 508 -14.04 1.96 -23.59
C GLU A 508 -12.64 1.43 -23.31
N GLY A 509 -11.63 2.16 -23.78
CA GLY A 509 -10.23 1.83 -23.55
C GLY A 509 -9.74 0.63 -24.32
N ILE A 510 -8.48 0.29 -24.10
CA ILE A 510 -7.80 -0.82 -24.77
C ILE A 510 -6.74 -1.42 -23.87
N VAL A 511 -6.53 -2.73 -23.96
CA VAL A 511 -5.51 -3.44 -23.18
C VAL A 511 -4.69 -4.35 -24.08
N SER A 512 -3.38 -4.30 -23.93
CA SER A 512 -2.42 -5.25 -24.49
C SER A 512 -2.04 -6.27 -23.43
N LEU A 513 -2.24 -7.56 -23.71
CA LEU A 513 -1.92 -8.68 -22.81
C LEU A 513 -0.77 -9.52 -23.37
N ALA A 514 0.11 -9.98 -22.50
CA ALA A 514 1.19 -10.90 -22.80
C ALA A 514 1.43 -11.90 -21.67
N LEU A 515 1.85 -13.10 -22.00
CA LEU A 515 2.40 -14.09 -21.09
C LEU A 515 3.79 -13.62 -20.61
N GLY A 516 4.10 -13.77 -19.31
CA GLY A 516 5.40 -13.49 -18.75
C GLY A 516 5.61 -12.03 -18.37
N LEU A 517 6.86 -11.60 -18.25
CA LEU A 517 7.24 -10.26 -17.78
C LEU A 517 6.84 -9.16 -18.76
N GLY A 518 6.32 -8.05 -18.21
CA GLY A 518 5.80 -6.89 -18.95
C GLY A 518 6.80 -6.18 -19.86
N LYS A 519 8.11 -6.36 -19.64
CA LYS A 519 9.15 -5.86 -20.55
C LYS A 519 8.94 -6.34 -21.99
N TYR A 520 8.34 -7.52 -22.19
CA TYR A 520 8.01 -8.02 -23.53
C TYR A 520 7.05 -7.09 -24.29
N ILE A 521 6.11 -6.46 -23.58
CA ILE A 521 5.16 -5.49 -24.15
C ILE A 521 5.90 -4.18 -24.50
N VAL A 522 6.72 -3.70 -23.57
CA VAL A 522 7.50 -2.46 -23.73
C VAL A 522 8.48 -2.55 -24.91
N ASP A 523 9.12 -3.70 -25.10
CA ASP A 523 10.03 -3.97 -26.22
C ASP A 523 9.31 -4.20 -27.57
N GLY A 524 7.98 -3.97 -27.64
CA GLY A 524 7.20 -4.11 -28.86
C GLY A 524 6.93 -5.55 -29.29
N GLY A 525 6.92 -6.50 -28.33
CA GLY A 525 6.58 -7.89 -28.58
C GLY A 525 5.13 -8.07 -29.03
N GLN A 526 4.81 -9.21 -29.67
CA GLN A 526 3.44 -9.55 -30.06
C GLN A 526 2.56 -9.73 -28.81
N THR A 527 1.52 -8.91 -28.68
CA THR A 527 0.56 -8.93 -27.59
C THR A 527 -0.85 -9.20 -28.08
N LEU A 528 -1.70 -9.75 -27.25
CA LEU A 528 -3.12 -9.82 -27.56
C LEU A 528 -3.77 -8.49 -27.22
N ARG A 529 -4.44 -7.88 -28.20
CA ARG A 529 -5.15 -6.61 -28.03
C ARG A 529 -6.63 -6.87 -27.75
N ILE A 530 -7.14 -6.33 -26.64
CA ILE A 530 -8.54 -6.50 -26.24
C ILE A 530 -9.17 -5.16 -25.86
N CYS A 531 -10.47 -5.02 -26.10
CA CYS A 531 -11.31 -4.03 -25.45
C CYS A 531 -11.97 -4.67 -24.22
N PRO A 532 -11.77 -4.13 -22.99
CA PRO A 532 -12.35 -4.74 -21.78
C PRO A 532 -13.88 -4.80 -21.76
N HIS A 533 -14.56 -3.97 -22.57
CA HIS A 533 -16.02 -4.01 -22.75
C HIS A 533 -16.47 -5.09 -23.72
N HIS A 534 -15.57 -5.54 -24.60
CA HIS A 534 -15.84 -6.56 -25.63
C HIS A 534 -14.78 -7.69 -25.59
N PRO A 535 -14.55 -8.37 -24.44
CA PRO A 535 -13.40 -9.26 -24.25
C PRO A 535 -13.37 -10.47 -25.20
N GLY A 536 -14.52 -10.93 -25.69
CA GLY A 536 -14.61 -12.02 -26.68
C GLY A 536 -14.39 -11.58 -28.13
N LYS A 537 -14.29 -10.26 -28.42
CA LYS A 537 -14.05 -9.73 -29.76
C LYS A 537 -12.57 -9.40 -29.95
N VAL A 538 -11.76 -10.40 -30.23
CA VAL A 538 -10.31 -10.26 -30.42
C VAL A 538 -9.96 -10.37 -31.89
N LEU A 539 -9.49 -9.29 -32.52
CA LEU A 539 -9.17 -9.25 -33.95
C LEU A 539 -8.15 -10.33 -34.34
N GLN A 540 -7.10 -10.52 -33.55
CA GLN A 540 -6.05 -11.51 -33.83
C GLN A 540 -6.57 -12.97 -33.79
N MET A 541 -7.75 -13.19 -33.23
CA MET A 541 -8.40 -14.49 -33.12
C MET A 541 -9.56 -14.65 -34.12
N SER A 542 -9.76 -13.66 -35.02
CA SER A 542 -10.90 -13.67 -35.99
C SER A 542 -10.84 -14.80 -37.01
N ASP A 543 -9.64 -15.25 -37.37
CA ASP A 543 -9.42 -16.42 -38.20
C ASP A 543 -8.15 -17.17 -37.77
N THR A 544 -8.05 -18.43 -38.22
CA THR A 544 -6.96 -19.33 -37.82
C THR A 544 -5.59 -18.87 -38.34
N GLU A 545 -5.50 -18.31 -39.53
CA GLU A 545 -4.22 -17.86 -40.11
C GLU A 545 -3.69 -16.64 -39.34
N MET A 546 -4.57 -15.68 -39.07
CA MET A 546 -4.23 -14.50 -38.25
C MET A 546 -3.80 -14.91 -36.85
N ALA A 547 -4.52 -15.82 -36.20
CA ALA A 547 -4.17 -16.31 -34.87
C ALA A 547 -2.80 -16.99 -34.83
N LEU A 548 -2.45 -17.75 -35.86
CA LEU A 548 -1.13 -18.39 -35.96
C LEU A 548 0.01 -17.40 -36.21
N ARG A 549 -0.25 -16.25 -36.85
CA ARG A 549 0.74 -15.25 -37.24
C ARG A 549 0.89 -14.14 -36.18
N GLU A 550 -0.22 -13.66 -35.62
CA GLU A 550 -0.26 -12.41 -34.85
C GLU A 550 -0.30 -12.63 -33.32
N THR A 551 -0.33 -13.89 -32.84
CA THR A 551 -0.31 -14.17 -31.41
C THR A 551 1.11 -14.40 -30.90
N GLN A 552 1.28 -14.22 -29.59
CA GLN A 552 2.56 -14.31 -28.92
C GLN A 552 3.24 -15.66 -29.09
N THR A 553 4.53 -15.65 -29.51
CA THR A 553 5.34 -16.86 -29.71
C THR A 553 6.50 -16.98 -28.74
N ARG A 554 6.90 -15.87 -28.10
CA ARG A 554 7.98 -15.77 -27.13
C ARG A 554 7.54 -14.94 -25.93
N PHE A 555 8.20 -15.13 -24.79
CA PHE A 555 7.99 -14.34 -23.59
C PHE A 555 9.31 -14.10 -22.84
N TYR A 556 9.32 -13.14 -21.90
CA TYR A 556 10.44 -12.93 -21.01
C TYR A 556 10.19 -13.58 -19.65
N ALA A 557 11.24 -14.21 -19.11
CA ALA A 557 11.33 -14.71 -17.75
C ALA A 557 12.65 -14.24 -17.11
N LEU A 558 12.67 -14.05 -15.80
CA LEU A 558 13.91 -13.78 -15.06
C LEU A 558 14.69 -15.08 -14.88
N ASP A 559 15.99 -15.05 -15.17
CA ASP A 559 16.93 -16.13 -14.92
C ASP A 559 17.38 -16.13 -13.45
N LEU A 560 16.96 -17.14 -12.70
CA LEU A 560 17.31 -17.28 -11.28
C LEU A 560 18.74 -17.81 -11.06
N LYS A 561 19.41 -18.33 -12.11
CA LYS A 561 20.81 -18.78 -12.06
C LYS A 561 21.81 -17.66 -12.30
N ASN A 562 21.40 -16.58 -12.94
CA ASN A 562 22.29 -15.47 -13.23
C ASN A 562 22.58 -14.68 -11.94
N MET A 563 23.78 -14.87 -11.43
CA MET A 563 24.22 -14.29 -10.16
C MET A 563 24.87 -12.90 -10.31
N GLY A 564 24.55 -12.16 -11.38
CA GLY A 564 25.09 -10.82 -11.62
C GLY A 564 26.53 -10.77 -12.14
N GLU A 565 27.08 -11.88 -12.58
CA GLU A 565 28.45 -11.95 -13.13
C GLU A 565 28.62 -11.11 -14.40
N ASN A 566 27.52 -10.89 -15.13
CA ASN A 566 27.47 -10.15 -16.39
C ASN A 566 26.76 -8.81 -16.26
N PHE A 567 26.75 -8.20 -15.07
CA PHE A 567 26.12 -6.89 -14.87
C PHE A 567 26.67 -5.85 -15.86
N SER A 568 25.79 -5.23 -16.64
CA SER A 568 26.18 -4.38 -17.76
C SER A 568 25.23 -3.18 -17.93
N VAL A 569 25.53 -2.34 -18.91
CA VAL A 569 24.65 -1.24 -19.34
C VAL A 569 23.31 -1.78 -19.85
N ASP A 570 23.28 -2.97 -20.45
CA ASP A 570 22.03 -3.64 -20.85
C ASP A 570 21.32 -4.18 -19.60
N ASP A 571 20.14 -3.63 -19.31
CA ASP A 571 19.29 -4.00 -18.17
C ASP A 571 18.57 -5.34 -18.34
N ALA A 572 18.61 -5.92 -19.54
CA ALA A 572 18.04 -7.23 -19.85
C ALA A 572 19.04 -8.39 -19.70
N PHE A 573 20.25 -8.14 -19.19
CA PHE A 573 21.36 -9.12 -19.13
C PHE A 573 21.00 -10.44 -18.42
N ASN A 574 20.01 -10.45 -17.54
CA ASN A 574 19.54 -11.63 -16.80
C ASN A 574 18.08 -12.03 -17.14
N LEU A 575 17.57 -11.55 -18.27
CA LEU A 575 16.28 -11.95 -18.78
C LEU A 575 16.42 -13.01 -19.88
N LEU A 576 15.61 -14.04 -19.78
CA LEU A 576 15.52 -15.13 -20.78
C LEU A 576 14.37 -14.83 -21.74
N LYS A 577 14.66 -14.75 -23.04
CA LYS A 577 13.65 -14.68 -24.11
C LYS A 577 13.32 -16.08 -24.57
N LEU A 578 12.25 -16.66 -24.03
CA LEU A 578 11.86 -18.05 -24.17
C LEU A 578 10.73 -18.23 -25.19
N SER A 579 10.64 -19.43 -25.78
CA SER A 579 9.47 -19.83 -26.57
C SER A 579 8.29 -20.17 -25.67
N VAL A 580 7.07 -19.91 -26.11
CA VAL A 580 5.81 -20.34 -25.44
C VAL A 580 5.80 -21.84 -25.11
N ARG A 581 6.52 -22.68 -25.88
CA ARG A 581 6.69 -24.11 -25.56
C ARG A 581 7.36 -24.38 -24.20
N GLU A 582 8.20 -23.48 -23.72
CA GLU A 582 8.81 -23.62 -22.41
C GLU A 582 7.78 -23.36 -21.30
N ALA A 583 6.88 -22.41 -21.47
CA ALA A 583 5.76 -22.18 -20.55
C ALA A 583 4.74 -23.34 -20.55
N ASP A 584 4.59 -24.02 -21.67
CA ASP A 584 3.78 -25.26 -21.77
C ASP A 584 4.40 -26.38 -20.91
N LYS A 585 5.72 -26.57 -20.99
CA LYS A 585 6.45 -27.52 -20.14
C LYS A 585 6.37 -27.18 -18.66
N ASP A 586 6.36 -25.89 -18.32
CA ASP A 586 6.20 -25.40 -16.96
C ASP A 586 4.77 -25.59 -16.42
N GLY A 587 3.80 -25.97 -17.28
CA GLY A 587 2.38 -26.05 -16.92
C GLY A 587 1.70 -24.70 -16.72
N ALA A 588 2.33 -23.61 -17.17
CA ALA A 588 1.87 -22.23 -16.92
C ALA A 588 0.76 -21.77 -17.87
N LEU A 589 0.38 -22.57 -18.89
CA LEU A 589 -0.56 -22.15 -19.93
C LEU A 589 -2.02 -22.46 -19.62
N GLN A 590 -2.31 -23.08 -18.50
CA GLN A 590 -3.66 -23.47 -18.10
C GLN A 590 -4.65 -22.33 -18.20
N TYR A 591 -5.48 -21.89 -18.66
CA TYR A 591 -6.37 -20.72 -18.81
C TYR A 591 -5.84 -19.62 -19.75
N LEU A 592 -4.59 -19.71 -20.22
CA LEU A 592 -3.97 -18.66 -21.02
C LEU A 592 -3.88 -19.03 -22.51
N ALA A 593 -4.02 -20.30 -22.84
CA ALA A 593 -3.81 -20.76 -24.20
C ALA A 593 -4.99 -21.57 -24.77
N SER A 594 -5.08 -21.52 -26.09
CA SER A 594 -5.82 -22.45 -26.93
C SER A 594 -4.84 -23.36 -27.70
N THR A 595 -5.34 -24.48 -28.23
CA THR A 595 -4.50 -25.41 -29.00
C THR A 595 -4.99 -25.49 -30.45
N TYR A 596 -4.09 -25.18 -31.39
CA TYR A 596 -4.33 -25.40 -32.82
C TYR A 596 -4.04 -26.85 -33.20
N ASN A 597 -5.06 -27.51 -33.77
CA ASN A 597 -4.93 -28.85 -34.34
C ASN A 597 -4.66 -28.74 -35.86
N PRO A 598 -3.48 -29.14 -36.34
CA PRO A 598 -3.17 -29.04 -37.77
C PRO A 598 -3.96 -30.00 -38.65
N THR A 599 -4.51 -31.10 -38.10
CA THR A 599 -5.30 -32.05 -38.83
C THR A 599 -6.70 -31.49 -39.17
N ASP A 600 -7.33 -30.88 -38.18
CA ASP A 600 -8.67 -30.30 -38.31
C ASP A 600 -8.62 -28.84 -38.78
N GLN A 601 -7.43 -28.20 -38.75
CA GLN A 601 -7.22 -26.78 -39.04
C GLN A 601 -8.06 -25.84 -38.16
N VAL A 602 -8.33 -26.28 -36.93
CA VAL A 602 -9.18 -25.57 -35.95
C VAL A 602 -8.40 -25.28 -34.68
N ILE A 603 -8.69 -24.14 -34.05
CA ILE A 603 -8.19 -23.76 -32.73
C ILE A 603 -9.23 -24.15 -31.68
N TYR A 604 -8.85 -25.05 -30.78
CA TYR A 604 -9.69 -25.49 -29.66
C TYR A 604 -9.35 -24.71 -28.40
N PRO A 605 -10.34 -24.20 -27.66
CA PRO A 605 -10.11 -23.55 -26.36
C PRO A 605 -9.43 -24.52 -25.38
N GLY A 606 -8.38 -24.03 -24.69
CA GLY A 606 -7.64 -24.80 -23.68
C GLY A 606 -6.39 -25.50 -24.21
N VAL A 607 -5.68 -26.15 -23.27
CA VAL A 607 -4.37 -26.79 -23.50
C VAL A 607 -4.58 -28.29 -23.66
N TYR A 608 -4.30 -28.81 -24.87
CA TYR A 608 -4.33 -30.23 -25.18
C TYR A 608 -2.91 -30.74 -25.47
N PRO A 609 -2.62 -32.03 -25.26
CA PRO A 609 -1.28 -32.58 -25.47
C PRO A 609 -0.73 -32.36 -26.89
N ASP A 610 -1.54 -32.60 -27.90
CA ASP A 610 -1.15 -32.49 -29.30
C ASP A 610 -1.58 -31.15 -29.90
N GLY A 611 -0.71 -30.52 -30.70
CA GLY A 611 -0.98 -29.27 -31.39
C GLY A 611 -0.16 -28.09 -30.93
N ARG A 612 -0.20 -26.99 -31.69
CA ARG A 612 0.51 -25.75 -31.41
C ARG A 612 -0.29 -24.91 -30.39
N LYS A 613 0.36 -24.47 -29.33
CA LYS A 613 -0.24 -23.56 -28.34
C LYS A 613 -0.30 -22.13 -28.87
N ILE A 614 -1.46 -21.51 -28.72
CA ILE A 614 -1.79 -20.15 -29.12
C ILE A 614 -2.12 -19.38 -27.84
N ILE A 615 -1.44 -18.31 -27.56
CA ILE A 615 -1.73 -17.44 -26.40
C ILE A 615 -2.97 -16.60 -26.72
N SER A 616 -4.11 -17.07 -26.28
CA SER A 616 -5.44 -16.51 -26.56
C SER A 616 -6.13 -15.91 -25.33
N PHE A 617 -5.62 -16.23 -24.13
CA PHE A 617 -6.24 -15.88 -22.84
C PHE A 617 -7.70 -16.30 -22.72
N VAL A 618 -8.12 -17.30 -23.48
CA VAL A 618 -9.52 -17.75 -23.62
C VAL A 618 -10.19 -18.07 -22.27
N GLY A 619 -9.46 -18.71 -21.35
CA GLY A 619 -9.98 -19.05 -20.02
C GLY A 619 -10.34 -17.82 -19.18
N VAL A 620 -9.66 -16.71 -19.42
CA VAL A 620 -9.84 -15.44 -18.70
C VAL A 620 -10.83 -14.53 -19.44
N LEU A 621 -10.78 -14.49 -20.77
CA LEU A 621 -11.56 -13.53 -21.56
C LEU A 621 -12.97 -14.04 -21.89
N GLU A 622 -13.15 -15.36 -22.10
CA GLU A 622 -14.41 -15.96 -22.51
C GLU A 622 -15.05 -16.84 -21.43
N HIS A 623 -14.23 -17.50 -20.60
CA HIS A 623 -14.73 -18.45 -19.58
C HIS A 623 -14.76 -17.87 -18.15
N ASP A 624 -14.40 -16.61 -17.96
CA ASP A 624 -14.44 -15.88 -16.67
C ASP A 624 -13.83 -16.67 -15.50
N VAL A 625 -12.75 -17.43 -15.74
CA VAL A 625 -12.06 -18.16 -14.67
C VAL A 625 -11.62 -17.21 -13.55
N VAL A 626 -11.22 -16.01 -13.94
CA VAL A 626 -10.98 -14.86 -13.06
C VAL A 626 -11.59 -13.61 -13.70
N PRO A 627 -12.11 -12.64 -12.93
CA PRO A 627 -12.90 -11.52 -13.43
C PRO A 627 -12.05 -10.40 -14.07
N LEU A 628 -11.03 -10.76 -14.88
CA LEU A 628 -10.04 -9.81 -15.41
C LEU A 628 -10.68 -8.70 -16.27
N PRO A 629 -11.61 -8.95 -17.21
CA PRO A 629 -12.21 -7.87 -17.99
C PRO A 629 -12.98 -6.87 -17.13
N HIS A 630 -13.63 -7.34 -16.07
CA HIS A 630 -14.34 -6.47 -15.11
C HIS A 630 -13.37 -5.62 -14.31
N LEU A 631 -12.29 -6.22 -13.79
CA LEU A 631 -11.25 -5.50 -13.05
C LEU A 631 -10.58 -4.43 -13.92
N LEU A 632 -10.28 -4.75 -15.17
CA LEU A 632 -9.67 -3.80 -16.12
C LEU A 632 -10.57 -2.59 -16.36
N ARG A 633 -11.88 -2.80 -16.58
CA ARG A 633 -12.84 -1.69 -16.73
C ARG A 633 -12.83 -0.77 -15.50
N GLU A 634 -12.96 -1.36 -14.31
CA GLU A 634 -13.00 -0.58 -13.06
C GLU A 634 -11.69 0.15 -12.78
N VAL A 635 -10.55 -0.52 -12.97
CA VAL A 635 -9.23 0.08 -12.73
C VAL A 635 -8.97 1.26 -13.70
N LEU A 636 -9.30 1.10 -14.99
CA LEU A 636 -9.16 2.17 -15.99
C LEU A 636 -10.11 3.34 -15.70
N ARG A 637 -11.37 3.05 -15.37
CA ARG A 637 -12.37 4.07 -15.01
C ARG A 637 -11.93 4.87 -13.78
N LEU A 638 -11.61 4.19 -12.68
CA LEU A 638 -11.18 4.82 -11.43
C LEU A 638 -9.87 5.60 -11.59
N GLY A 639 -8.92 5.06 -12.35
CA GLY A 639 -7.67 5.75 -12.66
C GLY A 639 -7.92 7.05 -13.41
N GLN A 640 -8.78 7.03 -14.43
CA GLN A 640 -9.15 8.22 -15.22
C GLN A 640 -9.93 9.24 -14.38
N GLU A 641 -10.92 8.81 -13.60
CA GLU A 641 -11.69 9.69 -12.72
C GLU A 641 -10.79 10.38 -11.68
N ALA A 642 -9.92 9.63 -11.04
CA ALA A 642 -9.03 10.14 -10.00
C ALA A 642 -7.95 11.09 -10.56
N MET A 643 -7.40 10.80 -11.75
CA MET A 643 -6.45 11.68 -12.42
C MET A 643 -7.13 12.81 -13.24
N ARG A 644 -8.45 12.71 -13.48
CA ARG A 644 -9.23 13.62 -14.33
C ARG A 644 -8.70 13.74 -15.76
N ARG A 645 -8.06 12.69 -16.27
CA ARG A 645 -7.44 12.58 -17.60
C ARG A 645 -7.39 11.13 -18.03
N PRO A 646 -7.32 10.83 -19.34
CA PRO A 646 -7.00 9.49 -19.80
C PRO A 646 -5.72 8.98 -19.18
N VAL A 647 -5.70 7.69 -18.82
CA VAL A 647 -4.58 7.06 -18.11
C VAL A 647 -4.05 5.84 -18.86
N GLU A 648 -2.77 5.59 -18.67
CA GLU A 648 -2.13 4.31 -18.99
C GLU A 648 -1.73 3.62 -17.69
N ILE A 649 -2.03 2.33 -17.59
CA ILE A 649 -1.79 1.51 -16.40
C ILE A 649 -1.00 0.28 -16.81
N GLU A 650 0.15 0.05 -16.15
CA GLU A 650 0.90 -1.21 -16.25
C GLU A 650 0.49 -2.13 -15.10
N PHE A 651 0.29 -3.40 -15.41
CA PHE A 651 -0.11 -4.40 -14.42
C PHE A 651 0.49 -5.77 -14.69
N ALA A 652 0.48 -6.61 -13.66
CA ALA A 652 0.75 -8.03 -13.78
C ALA A 652 -0.30 -8.83 -12.99
N VAL A 653 -0.59 -10.03 -13.44
CA VAL A 653 -1.58 -10.90 -12.80
C VAL A 653 -0.96 -12.26 -12.53
N GLU A 654 -1.12 -12.73 -11.32
CA GLU A 654 -0.80 -14.10 -10.94
C GLU A 654 -2.09 -14.88 -10.71
N ILE A 655 -2.26 -15.99 -11.43
CA ILE A 655 -3.43 -16.86 -11.32
C ILE A 655 -3.05 -18.12 -10.55
N ASP A 656 -3.78 -18.43 -9.52
CA ASP A 656 -3.74 -19.74 -8.87
C ASP A 656 -4.74 -20.68 -9.58
N ALA A 657 -4.19 -21.61 -10.34
CA ALA A 657 -4.99 -22.55 -11.11
C ALA A 657 -5.81 -23.52 -10.23
N ALA A 658 -5.36 -23.82 -9.00
CA ALA A 658 -6.03 -24.74 -8.10
C ALA A 658 -7.28 -24.11 -7.46
N THR A 659 -7.17 -22.85 -7.03
CA THR A 659 -8.27 -22.11 -6.38
C THR A 659 -9.11 -21.30 -7.37
N ARG A 660 -8.67 -21.16 -8.61
CA ARG A 660 -9.25 -20.28 -9.65
C ARG A 660 -9.37 -18.84 -9.15
N SER A 661 -8.37 -18.38 -8.45
CA SER A 661 -8.28 -17.02 -7.96
C SER A 661 -7.11 -16.29 -8.59
N CYS A 662 -7.12 -14.96 -8.55
CA CYS A 662 -6.01 -14.16 -9.03
C CYS A 662 -5.66 -13.01 -8.08
N VAL A 663 -4.40 -12.59 -8.18
CA VAL A 663 -3.96 -11.31 -7.64
C VAL A 663 -3.58 -10.41 -8.81
N PHE A 664 -4.28 -9.28 -8.90
CA PHE A 664 -4.06 -8.24 -9.89
C PHE A 664 -3.14 -7.17 -9.27
N TYR A 665 -1.91 -7.10 -9.76
CA TYR A 665 -0.92 -6.16 -9.28
C TYR A 665 -0.84 -4.95 -10.20
N MET A 666 -1.13 -3.76 -9.68
CA MET A 666 -0.90 -2.51 -10.37
C MET A 666 0.56 -2.10 -10.20
N LEU A 667 1.28 -1.91 -11.31
CA LEU A 667 2.73 -1.65 -11.31
C LEU A 667 3.06 -0.19 -11.58
N GLN A 668 2.24 0.49 -12.34
CA GLN A 668 2.39 1.91 -12.68
C GLN A 668 1.07 2.48 -13.17
N ILE A 669 0.82 3.76 -12.88
CA ILE A 669 -0.21 4.58 -13.53
C ILE A 669 0.41 5.90 -13.96
N ARG A 670 0.06 6.35 -15.14
CA ARG A 670 0.45 7.68 -15.63
C ARG A 670 -0.67 8.30 -16.48
N PRO A 671 -0.79 9.62 -16.52
CA PRO A 671 -1.67 10.27 -17.48
C PRO A 671 -1.15 10.00 -18.88
N MET A 672 -2.06 9.79 -19.82
CA MET A 672 -1.71 9.79 -21.24
C MET A 672 -1.35 11.21 -21.67
N VAL A 673 -0.37 11.32 -22.57
CA VAL A 673 0.04 12.63 -23.11
C VAL A 673 -1.14 13.21 -23.90
N ASP A 674 -1.51 14.44 -23.59
CA ASP A 674 -2.52 15.18 -24.37
C ASP A 674 -2.00 15.39 -25.80
N VAL A 675 -2.40 14.51 -26.69
CA VAL A 675 -2.57 14.96 -28.07
C VAL A 675 -3.74 15.94 -28.00
N LYS A 676 -3.55 17.20 -28.37
CA LYS A 676 -4.56 18.26 -28.30
C LYS A 676 -5.87 17.78 -28.92
N SER A 677 -6.77 17.23 -28.14
CA SER A 677 -7.90 16.45 -28.64
C SER A 677 -9.24 16.71 -27.94
N ASP A 678 -9.38 17.79 -27.19
CA ASP A 678 -10.69 18.20 -26.65
C ASP A 678 -11.47 19.09 -27.65
N VAL A 679 -11.36 18.81 -28.93
CA VAL A 679 -12.21 19.47 -29.92
C VAL A 679 -13.35 18.52 -30.28
N HIS A 680 -14.47 18.67 -29.63
CA HIS A 680 -15.75 18.17 -30.14
C HIS A 680 -16.11 18.96 -31.43
N ILE A 681 -15.62 18.45 -32.54
CA ILE A 681 -16.04 19.01 -33.84
C ILE A 681 -17.45 18.50 -34.11
N ASN A 682 -18.42 19.38 -34.04
CA ASN A 682 -19.76 19.04 -34.49
C ASN A 682 -19.77 19.09 -36.04
N LEU A 683 -19.65 17.90 -36.64
CA LEU A 683 -19.61 17.77 -38.10
C LEU A 683 -20.80 18.42 -38.82
N SER A 684 -21.95 18.57 -38.13
CA SER A 684 -23.14 19.26 -38.68
C SER A 684 -23.01 20.76 -38.79
N GLU A 685 -22.02 21.37 -38.12
CA GLU A 685 -21.74 22.83 -38.18
C GLU A 685 -20.67 23.20 -39.21
N ILE A 686 -19.99 22.18 -39.79
CA ILE A 686 -18.97 22.43 -40.82
C ILE A 686 -19.65 22.67 -42.15
N ARG A 687 -19.34 23.78 -42.78
CA ARG A 687 -19.87 24.11 -44.11
C ARG A 687 -19.30 23.11 -45.14
N PRO A 688 -20.14 22.42 -45.96
CA PRO A 688 -19.69 21.39 -46.90
C PRO A 688 -18.59 21.87 -47.86
N GLU A 689 -18.62 23.15 -48.27
CA GLU A 689 -17.63 23.75 -49.14
C GLU A 689 -16.23 23.90 -48.54
N THR A 690 -16.08 23.73 -47.24
CA THR A 690 -14.79 23.78 -46.54
C THR A 690 -14.16 22.40 -46.36
N ILE A 691 -14.87 21.34 -46.74
CA ILE A 691 -14.39 19.97 -46.60
C ILE A 691 -13.56 19.58 -47.83
N LEU A 692 -12.28 19.31 -47.64
CA LEU A 692 -11.40 18.82 -48.71
C LEU A 692 -11.56 17.29 -48.88
N LEU A 693 -11.52 16.57 -47.78
CA LEU A 693 -11.69 15.11 -47.72
C LEU A 693 -12.49 14.73 -46.45
N GLN A 694 -13.33 13.73 -46.57
CA GLN A 694 -14.08 13.15 -45.46
C GLN A 694 -14.05 11.63 -45.51
N SER A 695 -13.85 10.97 -44.38
CA SER A 695 -13.95 9.52 -44.25
C SER A 695 -14.71 9.15 -42.97
N ASN A 696 -15.57 8.14 -43.05
CA ASN A 696 -16.23 7.56 -41.89
C ASN A 696 -15.36 6.49 -41.22
N ASN A 697 -14.25 6.07 -41.83
CA ASN A 697 -13.27 5.13 -41.36
C ASN A 697 -11.90 5.76 -41.36
N ALA A 698 -11.58 6.53 -40.33
CA ALA A 698 -10.26 7.11 -40.13
C ALA A 698 -9.51 6.37 -39.02
N LEU A 699 -8.21 6.21 -39.18
CA LEU A 699 -7.31 5.74 -38.11
C LEU A 699 -6.76 6.95 -37.38
N GLY A 700 -6.82 6.88 -36.04
CA GLY A 700 -6.30 7.94 -35.16
C GLY A 700 -7.38 8.79 -34.53
N HIS A 701 -6.97 9.58 -33.54
CA HIS A 701 -7.81 10.50 -32.77
C HIS A 701 -7.01 11.77 -32.50
N GLY A 702 -7.58 12.93 -32.78
CA GLY A 702 -6.94 14.19 -32.50
C GLY A 702 -7.19 15.23 -33.63
N GLN A 703 -6.63 16.42 -33.43
CA GLN A 703 -6.65 17.52 -34.38
C GLN A 703 -5.22 17.90 -34.72
N MET A 704 -4.95 18.09 -36.01
CA MET A 704 -3.71 18.62 -36.55
C MET A 704 -4.01 19.88 -37.31
N ASP A 705 -3.40 21.03 -36.94
CA ASP A 705 -3.67 22.34 -37.52
C ASP A 705 -2.55 22.81 -38.47
N ASP A 706 -1.45 22.04 -38.56
CA ASP A 706 -0.22 22.39 -39.27
C ASP A 706 0.03 21.57 -40.56
N ILE A 707 -0.97 20.78 -40.96
CA ILE A 707 -0.89 20.06 -42.26
C ILE A 707 -1.11 21.01 -43.42
N THR A 708 -0.11 21.13 -44.30
CA THR A 708 -0.16 21.95 -45.51
C THR A 708 -0.41 21.16 -46.78
N ASP A 709 -0.02 19.89 -46.76
CA ASP A 709 -0.11 19.00 -47.93
C ASP A 709 -0.84 17.71 -47.58
N VAL A 710 -1.67 17.20 -48.48
CA VAL A 710 -2.40 15.96 -48.31
C VAL A 710 -2.14 15.04 -49.51
N VAL A 711 -1.57 13.88 -49.23
CA VAL A 711 -1.32 12.83 -50.22
C VAL A 711 -2.41 11.76 -50.11
N TYR A 712 -3.13 11.52 -51.19
CA TYR A 712 -4.19 10.51 -51.21
C TYR A 712 -4.23 9.70 -52.50
N VAL A 713 -4.74 8.48 -52.41
CA VAL A 713 -4.96 7.62 -53.56
C VAL A 713 -6.31 7.96 -54.17
N LYS A 714 -6.35 8.31 -55.46
CA LYS A 714 -7.60 8.58 -56.16
C LYS A 714 -8.42 7.30 -56.25
N THR A 715 -9.70 7.41 -55.93
CA THR A 715 -10.64 6.25 -55.99
C THR A 715 -11.07 5.95 -57.41
N ASP A 716 -11.10 6.97 -58.30
CA ASP A 716 -11.44 6.77 -59.68
C ASP A 716 -10.32 6.02 -60.40
N GLY A 717 -10.63 4.82 -60.88
CA GLY A 717 -9.67 3.92 -61.55
C GLY A 717 -8.78 3.12 -60.61
N TYR A 718 -9.06 3.11 -59.28
CA TYR A 718 -8.34 2.29 -58.34
C TYR A 718 -8.50 0.79 -58.65
N ASN A 719 -7.36 0.10 -58.66
CA ASN A 719 -7.28 -1.33 -58.79
C ASN A 719 -6.32 -1.90 -57.71
N ALA A 720 -6.81 -2.80 -56.89
CA ALA A 720 -6.03 -3.41 -55.81
C ALA A 720 -4.76 -4.12 -56.30
N GLY A 721 -4.73 -4.60 -57.53
CA GLY A 721 -3.52 -5.15 -58.18
C GLY A 721 -2.37 -4.17 -58.31
N ASN A 722 -2.65 -2.83 -58.25
CA ASN A 722 -1.65 -1.78 -58.32
C ASN A 722 -1.13 -1.39 -56.89
N ASN A 723 -1.56 -1.98 -55.81
CA ASN A 723 -1.14 -1.63 -54.48
C ASN A 723 0.39 -1.59 -54.27
N PRO A 724 1.19 -2.56 -54.81
CA PRO A 724 2.65 -2.48 -54.69
C PRO A 724 3.24 -1.20 -55.35
N LEU A 725 2.73 -0.82 -56.53
CA LEU A 725 3.19 0.41 -57.25
C LEU A 725 2.75 1.68 -56.51
N ILE A 726 1.56 1.68 -55.93
CA ILE A 726 1.04 2.78 -55.11
C ILE A 726 1.91 2.97 -53.84
N ALA A 727 2.25 1.86 -53.19
CA ALA A 727 3.11 1.89 -51.99
C ALA A 727 4.51 2.42 -52.30
N GLU A 728 5.10 2.04 -53.45
CA GLU A 728 6.40 2.53 -53.92
C GLU A 728 6.34 4.04 -54.19
N GLU A 729 5.29 4.52 -54.85
CA GLU A 729 5.12 5.94 -55.13
C GLU A 729 4.90 6.78 -53.88
N ILE A 730 4.09 6.28 -52.90
CA ILE A 730 3.93 6.92 -51.61
C ILE A 730 5.26 7.01 -50.85
N SER A 731 6.04 5.92 -50.84
CA SER A 731 7.40 5.93 -50.24
C SER A 731 8.32 6.98 -50.91
N ARG A 732 8.26 7.13 -52.22
CA ARG A 732 9.03 8.14 -52.95
C ARG A 732 8.60 9.54 -52.61
N ILE A 733 7.30 9.78 -52.46
CA ILE A 733 6.76 11.09 -52.05
C ILE A 733 7.19 11.39 -50.60
N ASN A 734 7.05 10.45 -49.69
CA ASN A 734 7.45 10.56 -48.29
C ASN A 734 8.95 10.95 -48.15
N ALA A 735 9.83 10.30 -48.92
CA ALA A 735 11.25 10.63 -48.93
C ALA A 735 11.51 12.10 -49.33
N LYS A 736 10.76 12.61 -50.32
CA LYS A 736 10.90 14.01 -50.72
C LYS A 736 10.49 15.02 -49.67
N PHE A 737 9.42 14.71 -48.89
CA PHE A 737 9.00 15.60 -47.79
C PHE A 737 10.02 15.54 -46.63
N LEU A 738 10.51 14.35 -46.29
CA LEU A 738 11.54 14.19 -45.29
C LEU A 738 12.84 14.92 -45.61
N ASP A 739 13.29 14.88 -46.88
CA ASP A 739 14.47 15.59 -47.33
C ASP A 739 14.32 17.14 -47.26
N ARG A 740 13.10 17.63 -47.29
CA ARG A 740 12.78 19.07 -47.14
C ARG A 740 12.50 19.47 -45.70
N GLY A 741 12.42 18.50 -44.76
CA GLY A 741 11.97 18.74 -43.38
C GLY A 741 10.52 19.21 -43.29
N GLU A 742 9.69 18.86 -44.26
CA GLU A 742 8.26 19.20 -44.35
C GLU A 742 7.41 17.98 -43.88
N HIS A 743 6.24 18.27 -43.32
CA HIS A 743 5.23 17.28 -42.91
C HIS A 743 4.01 17.36 -43.81
N TYR A 744 3.40 16.19 -44.11
CA TYR A 744 2.17 16.10 -44.92
C TYR A 744 1.15 15.18 -44.26
#